data_1d8447893589235f870c1712c88ca35f
#
_entry.id   1d8447893589235f870c1712c88ca35f
#
_cell.length_a   1.000
_cell.length_b   1.000
_cell.length_c   1.000
_cell.angle_alpha   90.00
_cell.angle_beta   90.00
_cell.angle_gamma   90.00
#
_symmetry.space_group_name_H-M   'P 1'
#
loop_
_entity.id
_entity.type
_entity.pdbx_description
1 polymer ?
#
loop_
_entity_poly.entity_id
_entity_poly.type
_entity_poly.pdbx_seq_one_letter_code
_entity_poly.pdbx_strand_id
1 'polypeptide(L)'
;MFKNILVLFSLIFFNVAFSQVFINEIDADNPGSDVREFVELKSSTPNFSLNGYVLVFFNESNTASYYAYDLDGFVTDVNGIAHFGNILVSPSPIGTIPNNKMQNGPDVIALYLGNATDFPNTTSTGTTATTTNLIDAIAYSNSNTTVATNLMAILNLTVSTADIETTNSVSKSIQRKNDGTYEVKPPTPGVNNDGSGVALNYLSTSMIADNFNEGQQFTIQFSTSVPVTSNLVFTFTLQEGNFTVADYSGTNVNTTTGIVTVTILAGTSSASTIINLTDDIINEGDEETHLVLSTLPTGYVKNNDNIYIRIYDNDYIDQNFGTPLNPTYVFVTPTIPSGYYDSLEGLSGAALKQAVQDIIANPLVVRAHNYGDIEFILKESDKNPDNSNQVWCMYVESPKPILDYQVGSSNIGVWNREHIFPQSRGGFSDGTSSTANGIGEWLPTNANDISAGHADAHHIRAEDGAENSLRSNRNYGIDYNGPAGNSGSWHGDVARSLFYMAVRYNGLNVVNGDPSEYLPSTTTSSGNIGDLATLLNWNTTDPRDDFEMNRNNYIYTWQMNRNPFIDYPLLVNYIFGANFGQPWSASLTSQNLVQNKIVVYPNPAEGYLIIAGLEGNAIAKIYTLTGQLIQYIEFENEIKLNLNCKAGMYLVTITNGSQTTTKKIIVK
;
A
#
# COMPACT_ATOMS: atom_id res chain seq x y z
N MET A 1 44.71 81.72 -25.64
CA MET A 1 44.86 80.68 -24.65
C MET A 1 43.48 80.11 -24.42
N PHE A 2 43.02 79.13 -25.29
CA PHE A 2 41.69 78.50 -25.19
C PHE A 2 41.87 77.14 -24.50
N LYS A 3 41.18 76.93 -23.37
CA LYS A 3 41.09 75.64 -22.70
C LYS A 3 39.92 74.89 -23.28
N ASN A 4 40.19 73.79 -23.95
CA ASN A 4 39.14 72.82 -24.37
C ASN A 4 38.75 72.00 -23.16
N ILE A 5 37.46 72.09 -22.76
CA ILE A 5 36.80 71.17 -21.80
C ILE A 5 36.21 70.04 -22.61
N LEU A 6 36.80 68.85 -22.46
CA LEU A 6 36.25 67.58 -23.00
C LEU A 6 35.22 67.07 -22.03
N VAL A 7 33.92 67.13 -22.42
CA VAL A 7 32.84 66.51 -21.62
C VAL A 7 32.70 65.06 -22.07
N LEU A 8 33.09 64.14 -21.20
CA LEU A 8 32.92 62.72 -21.39
C LEU A 8 31.46 62.31 -21.03
N PHE A 9 30.62 62.04 -22.07
CA PHE A 9 29.31 61.48 -21.87
C PHE A 9 29.44 59.98 -21.61
N SER A 10 29.32 59.57 -20.35
CA SER A 10 29.19 58.15 -19.99
C SER A 10 27.75 57.66 -20.30
N LEU A 11 27.61 56.94 -21.38
CA LEU A 11 26.37 56.19 -21.67
C LEU A 11 26.28 55.02 -20.71
N ILE A 12 25.47 55.15 -19.68
CA ILE A 12 25.07 54.05 -18.80
C ILE A 12 24.07 53.22 -19.62
N PHE A 13 24.51 52.11 -20.21
CA PHE A 13 23.63 51.08 -20.69
C PHE A 13 22.99 50.37 -19.48
N PHE A 14 21.73 50.62 -19.23
CA PHE A 14 20.94 49.74 -18.40
C PHE A 14 20.75 48.45 -19.22
N ASN A 15 21.53 47.42 -18.92
CA ASN A 15 21.21 46.08 -19.32
C ASN A 15 20.01 45.68 -18.48
N VAL A 16 18.82 45.69 -19.04
CA VAL A 16 17.67 44.98 -18.52
C VAL A 16 18.03 43.51 -18.72
N ALA A 17 18.55 42.87 -17.67
CA ALA A 17 18.75 41.44 -17.67
C ALA A 17 17.34 40.79 -17.64
N PHE A 18 16.84 40.40 -18.80
CA PHE A 18 15.73 39.46 -18.84
C PHE A 18 16.22 38.14 -18.22
N SER A 19 15.43 37.55 -17.33
CA SER A 19 15.70 36.19 -16.84
C SER A 19 15.91 35.27 -18.05
N GLN A 20 17.00 34.50 -18.03
CA GLN A 20 17.28 33.54 -19.10
C GLN A 20 16.33 32.36 -19.08
N VAL A 21 15.69 32.08 -17.94
CA VAL A 21 14.72 31.01 -17.74
C VAL A 21 13.58 31.50 -16.82
N PHE A 22 12.36 31.07 -17.07
CA PHE A 22 11.17 31.44 -16.30
C PHE A 22 10.13 30.31 -16.29
N ILE A 23 9.15 30.39 -15.39
CA ILE A 23 8.02 29.46 -15.31
C ILE A 23 7.05 29.78 -16.47
N ASN A 24 6.83 28.83 -17.35
CA ASN A 24 6.05 28.96 -18.58
C ASN A 24 4.62 28.46 -18.43
N GLU A 25 4.44 27.32 -17.75
CA GLU A 25 3.16 26.66 -17.55
C GLU A 25 3.15 25.91 -16.23
N ILE A 26 2.01 25.88 -15.57
CA ILE A 26 1.76 25.00 -14.43
C ILE A 26 0.37 24.38 -14.54
N ASP A 27 0.24 23.12 -14.14
CA ASP A 27 -1.00 22.39 -13.90
C ASP A 27 -0.93 21.81 -12.49
N ALA A 28 -1.71 22.37 -11.57
CA ALA A 28 -1.62 22.06 -10.14
C ALA A 28 -2.94 21.49 -9.57
N ASP A 29 -3.98 21.34 -10.40
CA ASP A 29 -5.30 20.82 -10.01
C ASP A 29 -5.86 19.99 -11.16
N ASN A 30 -5.81 18.67 -11.09
CA ASN A 30 -6.31 17.83 -12.17
C ASN A 30 -7.75 17.34 -11.92
N PRO A 31 -8.55 17.04 -12.97
CA PRO A 31 -9.86 16.46 -12.79
C PRO A 31 -9.83 15.13 -12.05
N GLY A 32 -10.30 15.12 -10.80
CA GLY A 32 -10.40 13.93 -9.97
C GLY A 32 -9.18 13.71 -9.07
N SER A 33 -8.22 12.92 -9.48
CA SER A 33 -6.98 12.68 -8.71
C SER A 33 -5.82 13.45 -9.31
N ASP A 34 -5.02 14.11 -8.48
CA ASP A 34 -3.87 14.90 -8.86
C ASP A 34 -2.66 13.99 -9.16
N VAL A 35 -2.62 13.44 -10.36
CA VAL A 35 -1.59 12.49 -10.81
C VAL A 35 -0.92 12.89 -12.13
N ARG A 36 -1.27 14.07 -12.67
CA ARG A 36 -0.71 14.64 -13.89
C ARG A 36 -0.30 16.10 -13.72
N GLU A 37 0.02 16.50 -12.50
CA GLU A 37 0.50 17.83 -12.19
C GLU A 37 1.91 18.06 -12.75
N PHE A 38 2.18 19.27 -13.25
CA PHE A 38 3.50 19.62 -13.76
C PHE A 38 3.82 21.10 -13.66
N VAL A 39 5.13 21.40 -13.70
CA VAL A 39 5.71 22.74 -13.88
C VAL A 39 6.57 22.72 -15.12
N GLU A 40 6.35 23.65 -16.03
CA GLU A 40 7.16 23.83 -17.21
C GLU A 40 7.98 25.12 -17.13
N LEU A 41 9.26 25.01 -17.48
CA LEU A 41 10.19 26.12 -17.60
C LEU A 41 10.46 26.43 -19.07
N LYS A 42 10.66 27.70 -19.37
CA LYS A 42 11.07 28.18 -20.68
C LYS A 42 12.34 29.00 -20.58
N SER A 43 13.32 28.68 -21.41
CA SER A 43 14.54 29.48 -21.57
C SER A 43 14.52 30.31 -22.87
N SER A 44 15.21 31.42 -22.84
CA SER A 44 15.36 32.27 -24.04
C SER A 44 16.31 31.67 -25.11
N THR A 45 17.07 30.65 -24.74
CA THR A 45 18.02 29.95 -25.61
C THR A 45 17.75 28.45 -25.59
N PRO A 46 17.78 27.77 -26.77
CA PRO A 46 17.68 26.31 -26.83
C PRO A 46 18.79 25.60 -26.06
N ASN A 47 18.50 24.40 -25.55
CA ASN A 47 19.44 23.52 -24.83
C ASN A 47 20.15 24.23 -23.67
N PHE A 48 19.42 25.05 -22.92
CA PHE A 48 19.92 25.81 -21.78
C PHE A 48 20.10 24.89 -20.57
N SER A 49 21.27 24.93 -19.93
CA SER A 49 21.53 24.17 -18.69
C SER A 49 20.77 24.78 -17.52
N LEU A 50 20.08 23.93 -16.76
CA LEU A 50 19.35 24.31 -15.54
C LEU A 50 20.19 24.10 -14.28
N ASN A 51 21.50 23.81 -14.39
CA ASN A 51 22.39 23.67 -13.25
C ASN A 51 22.38 24.93 -12.37
N GLY A 52 22.28 24.75 -11.07
CA GLY A 52 22.21 25.81 -10.08
C GLY A 52 20.84 26.48 -9.96
N TYR A 53 19.81 25.91 -10.57
CA TYR A 53 18.43 26.33 -10.37
C TYR A 53 17.67 25.31 -9.52
N VAL A 54 16.67 25.78 -8.79
CA VAL A 54 15.79 24.97 -7.94
C VAL A 54 14.34 25.46 -8.05
N LEU A 55 13.39 24.55 -8.24
CA LEU A 55 11.97 24.81 -8.07
C LEU A 55 11.58 24.66 -6.61
N VAL A 56 10.88 25.66 -6.06
CA VAL A 56 10.47 25.70 -4.66
C VAL A 56 8.97 25.93 -4.56
N PHE A 57 8.30 25.14 -3.75
CA PHE A 57 6.87 25.16 -3.53
C PHE A 57 6.58 25.72 -2.14
N PHE A 58 5.84 26.81 -2.06
CA PHE A 58 5.55 27.55 -0.83
C PHE A 58 4.08 27.48 -0.48
N ASN A 59 3.77 27.19 0.79
CA ASN A 59 2.42 27.17 1.33
C ASN A 59 2.03 28.56 1.88
N GLU A 60 0.88 29.09 1.45
CA GLU A 60 0.36 30.39 1.89
C GLU A 60 0.12 30.43 3.40
N SER A 61 -0.29 29.32 4.03
CA SER A 61 -0.69 29.31 5.44
C SER A 61 0.45 29.65 6.42
N ASN A 62 1.70 29.37 6.04
CA ASN A 62 2.89 29.63 6.86
C ASN A 62 4.00 30.38 6.11
N THR A 63 3.81 30.69 4.84
CA THR A 63 4.76 31.39 3.95
C THR A 63 6.12 30.69 3.82
N ALA A 64 6.15 29.37 4.06
CA ALA A 64 7.37 28.56 4.06
C ALA A 64 7.36 27.52 2.94
N SER A 65 8.57 27.11 2.52
CA SER A 65 8.74 26.00 1.57
C SER A 65 8.26 24.69 2.18
N TYR A 66 7.55 23.89 1.39
CA TYR A 66 7.14 22.52 1.78
C TYR A 66 7.72 21.46 0.85
N TYR A 67 8.18 21.87 -0.33
CA TYR A 67 8.88 21.02 -1.27
C TYR A 67 9.89 21.84 -2.09
N ALA A 68 11.01 21.23 -2.45
CA ALA A 68 11.99 21.81 -3.36
C ALA A 68 12.52 20.70 -4.27
N TYR A 69 12.70 21.03 -5.55
CA TYR A 69 13.16 20.11 -6.59
C TYR A 69 14.39 20.70 -7.27
N ASP A 70 15.54 20.02 -7.12
CA ASP A 70 16.80 20.43 -7.71
C ASP A 70 16.81 20.21 -9.22
N LEU A 71 17.30 21.18 -9.97
CA LEU A 71 17.32 21.13 -11.43
C LEU A 71 18.72 20.85 -12.00
N ASP A 72 19.68 20.48 -11.16
CA ASP A 72 21.02 20.11 -11.60
C ASP A 72 20.99 18.86 -12.50
N GLY A 73 21.74 18.94 -13.60
CA GLY A 73 21.80 17.87 -14.60
C GLY A 73 20.73 17.96 -15.70
N PHE A 74 19.71 18.80 -15.54
CA PHE A 74 18.70 18.99 -16.57
C PHE A 74 19.04 20.09 -17.57
N VAL A 75 18.51 19.96 -18.78
CA VAL A 75 18.73 20.87 -19.91
C VAL A 75 17.40 21.07 -20.62
N THR A 76 17.07 22.32 -21.02
CA THR A 76 15.91 22.58 -21.86
C THR A 76 16.10 21.97 -23.26
N ASP A 77 15.02 21.74 -23.97
CA ASP A 77 15.02 21.20 -25.34
C ASP A 77 15.42 22.23 -26.42
N VAL A 78 15.27 21.85 -27.69
CA VAL A 78 15.54 22.73 -28.83
C VAL A 78 14.58 23.93 -28.92
N ASN A 79 13.44 23.88 -28.26
CA ASN A 79 12.48 24.96 -28.12
C ASN A 79 12.73 25.81 -26.86
N GLY A 80 13.73 25.46 -26.07
CA GLY A 80 14.03 26.08 -24.78
C GLY A 80 13.08 25.62 -23.65
N ILE A 81 12.40 24.48 -23.77
CA ILE A 81 11.39 23.99 -22.85
C ILE A 81 11.94 22.85 -22.01
N ALA A 82 11.54 22.81 -20.73
CA ALA A 82 11.77 21.71 -19.80
C ALA A 82 10.58 21.61 -18.86
N HIS A 83 9.90 20.47 -18.80
CA HIS A 83 8.80 20.27 -17.87
C HIS A 83 9.12 19.15 -16.86
N PHE A 84 8.67 19.37 -15.64
CA PHE A 84 8.86 18.52 -14.46
C PHE A 84 7.48 18.24 -13.86
N GLY A 85 7.16 17.00 -13.53
CA GLY A 85 5.82 16.70 -13.07
C GLY A 85 5.64 15.25 -12.64
N ASN A 86 4.38 14.88 -12.41
CA ASN A 86 4.04 13.50 -12.08
C ASN A 86 4.36 12.56 -13.23
N ILE A 87 4.58 11.30 -12.92
CA ILE A 87 4.99 10.29 -13.92
C ILE A 87 3.96 10.06 -15.02
N LEU A 88 2.68 10.37 -14.78
CA LEU A 88 1.59 10.23 -15.76
C LEU A 88 1.40 11.45 -16.67
N VAL A 89 2.23 12.47 -16.55
CA VAL A 89 2.22 13.61 -17.50
C VAL A 89 2.65 13.12 -18.88
N SER A 90 1.98 13.54 -19.92
CA SER A 90 2.30 13.19 -21.31
C SER A 90 2.37 14.45 -22.19
N PRO A 91 3.47 14.66 -22.92
CA PRO A 91 4.69 13.82 -23.01
C PRO A 91 5.38 13.69 -21.67
N SER A 92 6.19 12.60 -21.51
CA SER A 92 6.87 12.31 -20.24
C SER A 92 7.74 13.46 -19.78
N PRO A 93 7.67 13.85 -18.49
CA PRO A 93 8.49 14.92 -17.95
C PRO A 93 9.97 14.53 -17.98
N ILE A 94 10.85 15.52 -18.11
CA ILE A 94 12.30 15.26 -18.07
C ILE A 94 12.79 14.98 -16.66
N GLY A 95 12.02 15.37 -15.64
CA GLY A 95 12.28 15.06 -14.23
C GLY A 95 10.96 14.83 -13.52
N THR A 96 10.91 13.76 -12.70
CA THR A 96 9.67 13.32 -12.03
C THR A 96 9.51 14.02 -10.69
N ILE A 97 8.36 14.65 -10.47
CA ILE A 97 7.88 15.13 -9.17
C ILE A 97 6.89 14.09 -8.65
N PRO A 98 7.09 13.54 -7.43
CA PRO A 98 6.15 12.57 -6.86
C PRO A 98 4.73 13.13 -6.73
N ASN A 99 3.72 12.28 -6.85
CA ASN A 99 2.32 12.67 -6.63
C ASN A 99 2.13 13.33 -5.24
N ASN A 100 1.15 14.22 -5.12
CA ASN A 100 0.84 14.97 -3.90
C ASN A 100 1.98 15.90 -3.40
N LYS A 101 2.89 16.32 -4.29
CA LYS A 101 3.91 17.33 -3.97
C LYS A 101 3.55 18.73 -4.48
N MET A 102 2.64 18.86 -5.41
CA MET A 102 1.99 20.14 -5.71
C MET A 102 0.68 20.21 -4.92
N GLN A 103 0.45 21.30 -4.21
CA GLN A 103 -0.82 21.53 -3.50
C GLN A 103 -1.72 22.38 -4.40
N ASN A 104 -3.05 22.21 -4.29
CA ASN A 104 -4.00 22.91 -5.16
C ASN A 104 -4.12 24.42 -4.84
N GLY A 105 -3.39 24.92 -3.86
CA GLY A 105 -3.32 26.34 -3.48
C GLY A 105 -4.45 26.81 -2.55
N PRO A 106 -4.48 28.11 -2.18
CA PRO A 106 -3.67 29.20 -2.73
C PRO A 106 -2.20 29.11 -2.31
N ASP A 107 -1.29 29.01 -3.27
CA ASP A 107 0.14 28.77 -3.01
C ASP A 107 1.00 29.51 -4.07
N VAL A 108 2.33 29.36 -3.95
CA VAL A 108 3.28 29.89 -4.92
C VAL A 108 4.32 28.82 -5.32
N ILE A 109 4.55 28.69 -6.62
CA ILE A 109 5.72 27.99 -7.14
C ILE A 109 6.74 29.04 -7.58
N ALA A 110 8.00 28.88 -7.16
CA ALA A 110 9.06 29.82 -7.45
C ALA A 110 10.31 29.12 -7.98
N LEU A 111 11.04 29.80 -8.86
CA LEU A 111 12.32 29.38 -9.40
C LEU A 111 13.42 30.26 -8.79
N TYR A 112 14.41 29.62 -8.17
CA TYR A 112 15.54 30.28 -7.54
C TYR A 112 16.88 29.85 -8.15
N LEU A 113 17.91 30.69 -7.99
CA LEU A 113 19.30 30.21 -8.00
C LEU A 113 19.64 29.64 -6.62
N GLY A 114 20.05 28.37 -6.55
CA GLY A 114 20.35 27.64 -5.33
C GLY A 114 20.18 26.15 -5.50
N ASN A 115 20.13 25.45 -4.38
CA ASN A 115 19.95 23.99 -4.31
C ASN A 115 18.71 23.65 -3.47
N ALA A 116 18.16 22.45 -3.64
CA ALA A 116 17.02 21.99 -2.83
C ALA A 116 17.33 21.96 -1.32
N THR A 117 18.58 21.79 -0.93
CA THR A 117 19.02 21.82 0.48
C THR A 117 18.89 23.18 1.14
N ASP A 118 18.83 24.28 0.36
CA ASP A 118 18.57 25.64 0.87
C ASP A 118 17.10 25.83 1.28
N PHE A 119 16.22 24.92 0.83
CA PHE A 119 14.78 24.94 1.07
C PHE A 119 14.30 23.57 1.60
N PRO A 120 14.45 23.30 2.91
CA PRO A 120 14.07 22.01 3.49
C PRO A 120 12.64 21.57 3.17
N ASN A 121 12.46 20.29 2.85
CA ASN A 121 11.21 19.69 2.41
C ASN A 121 10.29 19.29 3.58
N THR A 122 10.11 20.16 4.57
CA THR A 122 9.24 19.88 5.72
C THR A 122 8.34 21.06 6.04
N THR A 123 7.08 20.77 6.36
CA THR A 123 6.10 21.80 6.75
C THR A 123 6.39 22.49 8.07
N SER A 124 7.23 21.89 8.92
CA SER A 124 7.57 22.43 10.25
C SER A 124 8.88 23.21 10.29
N THR A 125 9.77 23.05 9.30
CA THR A 125 11.08 23.68 9.24
C THR A 125 11.40 24.29 7.88
N GLY A 126 10.39 24.53 7.06
CA GLY A 126 10.55 25.12 5.73
C GLY A 126 11.16 26.52 5.78
N THR A 127 11.86 26.89 4.72
CA THR A 127 12.46 28.23 4.56
C THR A 127 11.37 29.25 4.19
N THR A 128 11.29 30.36 4.91
CA THR A 128 10.36 31.46 4.56
C THR A 128 10.70 32.02 3.17
N ALA A 129 9.67 32.28 2.38
CA ALA A 129 9.81 32.85 1.05
C ALA A 129 10.60 34.18 1.07
N THR A 130 11.44 34.41 0.06
CA THR A 130 12.31 35.60 -0.05
C THR A 130 12.50 35.98 -1.50
N THR A 131 12.79 37.25 -1.78
CA THR A 131 13.20 37.72 -3.11
C THR A 131 14.69 37.52 -3.39
N THR A 132 15.51 37.09 -2.40
CA THR A 132 16.92 36.83 -2.59
C THR A 132 17.10 35.60 -3.51
N ASN A 133 17.88 35.78 -4.60
CA ASN A 133 18.09 34.78 -5.66
C ASN A 133 16.81 34.32 -6.39
N LEU A 134 15.69 34.99 -6.19
CA LEU A 134 14.46 34.70 -6.91
C LEU A 134 14.62 35.05 -8.39
N ILE A 135 14.32 34.12 -9.27
CA ILE A 135 14.36 34.27 -10.72
C ILE A 135 12.97 34.56 -11.27
N ASP A 136 12.00 33.75 -10.88
CA ASP A 136 10.58 33.89 -11.30
C ASP A 136 9.67 33.23 -10.27
N ALA A 137 8.39 33.62 -10.23
CA ALA A 137 7.40 32.98 -9.37
C ALA A 137 5.98 33.15 -9.93
N ILE A 138 5.13 32.19 -9.66
CA ILE A 138 3.72 32.20 -10.02
C ILE A 138 2.86 31.90 -8.80
N ALA A 139 1.89 32.80 -8.50
CA ALA A 139 0.87 32.57 -7.51
C ALA A 139 -0.37 31.96 -8.17
N TYR A 140 -0.90 30.90 -7.59
CA TYR A 140 -2.01 30.14 -8.12
C TYR A 140 -3.01 29.70 -7.04
N SER A 141 -4.18 29.26 -7.46
CA SER A 141 -5.21 28.71 -6.58
C SER A 141 -6.17 27.82 -7.38
N ASN A 142 -6.84 26.89 -6.74
CA ASN A 142 -7.98 26.15 -7.31
C ASN A 142 -9.33 26.86 -7.12
N SER A 143 -9.34 28.14 -6.73
CA SER A 143 -10.55 28.91 -6.48
C SER A 143 -10.38 30.38 -6.85
N ASN A 144 -11.39 30.97 -7.47
CA ASN A 144 -11.43 32.42 -7.73
C ASN A 144 -11.59 33.28 -6.47
N THR A 145 -11.84 32.69 -5.31
CA THR A 145 -12.09 33.42 -4.06
C THR A 145 -10.93 33.41 -3.09
N THR A 146 -9.92 32.59 -3.34
CA THR A 146 -8.73 32.44 -2.49
C THR A 146 -7.47 32.89 -3.26
N VAL A 147 -6.57 33.59 -2.55
CA VAL A 147 -5.37 34.18 -3.12
C VAL A 147 -4.21 34.02 -2.11
N ALA A 148 -3.02 33.72 -2.58
CA ALA A 148 -1.80 33.61 -1.77
C ALA A 148 -1.28 35.01 -1.36
N THR A 149 -2.06 35.74 -0.58
CA THR A 149 -1.86 37.19 -0.30
C THR A 149 -0.53 37.49 0.40
N ASN A 150 -0.13 36.65 1.38
CA ASN A 150 1.09 36.87 2.14
C ASN A 150 2.32 36.54 1.29
N LEU A 151 2.29 35.40 0.58
CA LEU A 151 3.38 35.02 -0.34
C LEU A 151 3.54 36.04 -1.48
N MET A 152 2.43 36.51 -2.07
CA MET A 152 2.48 37.53 -3.09
C MET A 152 3.10 38.83 -2.58
N ALA A 153 2.80 39.26 -1.36
CA ALA A 153 3.40 40.45 -0.75
C ALA A 153 4.92 40.27 -0.53
N ILE A 154 5.36 39.09 -0.06
CA ILE A 154 6.78 38.79 0.18
C ILE A 154 7.56 38.73 -1.15
N LEU A 155 6.98 38.10 -2.17
CA LEU A 155 7.65 37.86 -3.45
C LEU A 155 7.40 38.95 -4.50
N ASN A 156 6.72 40.04 -4.13
CA ASN A 156 6.35 41.17 -4.99
C ASN A 156 5.50 40.75 -6.20
N LEU A 157 4.62 39.76 -6.05
CA LEU A 157 3.70 39.32 -7.09
C LEU A 157 2.42 40.16 -7.09
N THR A 158 1.91 40.48 -8.26
CA THR A 158 0.71 41.32 -8.43
C THR A 158 -0.50 40.55 -8.97
N VAL A 159 -0.29 39.33 -9.45
CA VAL A 159 -1.32 38.49 -10.10
C VAL A 159 -1.30 37.11 -9.46
N SER A 160 -2.50 36.60 -9.13
CA SER A 160 -2.75 35.20 -8.85
C SER A 160 -3.75 34.69 -9.88
N THR A 161 -3.52 33.50 -10.41
CA THR A 161 -4.39 32.90 -11.42
C THR A 161 -5.01 31.64 -10.84
N ALA A 162 -6.33 31.48 -11.06
CA ALA A 162 -7.02 30.29 -10.58
C ALA A 162 -7.07 29.21 -11.67
N ASP A 163 -6.59 28.05 -11.33
CA ASP A 163 -6.78 26.80 -12.06
C ASP A 163 -7.89 26.04 -11.34
N ILE A 164 -9.08 26.01 -11.93
CA ILE A 164 -10.27 25.46 -11.29
C ILE A 164 -10.73 24.24 -12.05
N GLU A 165 -10.62 23.11 -11.41
CA GLU A 165 -11.08 21.84 -11.95
C GLU A 165 -12.01 21.09 -11.00
N THR A 166 -12.84 20.24 -11.58
CA THR A 166 -13.72 19.32 -10.87
C THR A 166 -13.62 17.96 -11.53
N THR A 167 -14.04 16.90 -10.85
CA THR A 167 -13.97 15.51 -11.35
C THR A 167 -14.46 15.33 -12.80
N ASN A 168 -15.34 16.20 -13.29
CA ASN A 168 -15.89 16.14 -14.64
C ASN A 168 -15.41 17.28 -15.56
N SER A 169 -14.40 18.03 -15.15
CA SER A 169 -13.82 19.10 -15.96
C SER A 169 -12.94 18.54 -17.08
N VAL A 170 -12.69 19.36 -18.10
CA VAL A 170 -11.58 19.15 -19.03
C VAL A 170 -10.33 19.70 -18.35
N SER A 171 -9.22 18.95 -18.39
CA SER A 171 -7.94 19.37 -17.81
C SER A 171 -7.50 20.73 -18.36
N LYS A 172 -6.96 21.57 -17.50
CA LYS A 172 -6.47 22.91 -17.79
C LYS A 172 -5.11 23.12 -17.13
N SER A 173 -4.46 24.20 -17.51
CA SER A 173 -3.22 24.68 -16.93
C SER A 173 -3.17 26.20 -16.96
N ILE A 174 -2.32 26.79 -16.14
CA ILE A 174 -2.01 28.21 -16.15
C ILE A 174 -0.82 28.44 -17.08
N GLN A 175 -1.04 29.10 -18.20
CA GLN A 175 -0.05 29.30 -19.26
C GLN A 175 0.38 30.77 -19.35
N ARG A 176 1.69 31.02 -19.42
CA ARG A 176 2.25 32.34 -19.63
C ARG A 176 2.19 32.73 -21.08
N LYS A 177 1.66 33.94 -21.36
CA LYS A 177 1.63 34.54 -22.68
C LYS A 177 2.91 35.30 -22.98
N ASN A 178 3.14 35.62 -24.26
CA ASN A 178 4.31 36.39 -24.73
C ASN A 178 4.41 37.81 -24.12
N ASP A 179 3.29 38.38 -23.63
CA ASP A 179 3.26 39.67 -22.94
C ASP A 179 3.56 39.55 -21.41
N GLY A 180 3.82 38.33 -20.90
CA GLY A 180 4.10 38.04 -19.53
C GLY A 180 2.86 37.87 -18.63
N THR A 181 1.65 38.06 -19.18
CA THR A 181 0.41 37.75 -18.46
C THR A 181 0.05 36.27 -18.57
N TYR A 182 -0.94 35.81 -17.82
CA TYR A 182 -1.36 34.40 -17.79
C TYR A 182 -2.75 34.19 -18.39
N GLU A 183 -2.98 33.00 -18.91
CA GLU A 183 -4.30 32.50 -19.31
C GLU A 183 -4.47 31.04 -18.89
N VAL A 184 -5.72 30.57 -18.82
CA VAL A 184 -6.04 29.18 -18.45
C VAL A 184 -6.61 28.48 -19.68
N LYS A 185 -5.91 27.41 -20.11
CA LYS A 185 -6.23 26.63 -21.33
C LYS A 185 -5.96 25.13 -21.08
N PRO A 186 -6.36 24.25 -22.05
CA PRO A 186 -5.89 22.87 -22.02
C PRO A 186 -4.36 22.79 -21.94
N PRO A 187 -3.78 21.86 -21.14
CA PRO A 187 -2.34 21.75 -20.93
C PRO A 187 -1.55 21.52 -22.22
N THR A 188 -0.35 22.08 -22.26
CA THR A 188 0.57 21.97 -23.42
C THR A 188 1.99 21.57 -22.97
N PRO A 189 2.18 20.55 -22.09
CA PRO A 189 3.50 20.21 -21.59
C PRO A 189 4.44 19.81 -22.74
N GLY A 190 5.67 20.32 -22.70
CA GLY A 190 6.72 20.01 -23.67
C GLY A 190 6.63 20.76 -25.01
N VAL A 191 5.65 21.68 -25.19
CA VAL A 191 5.54 22.51 -26.38
C VAL A 191 5.32 23.98 -26.01
N ASN A 192 5.60 24.91 -26.94
CA ASN A 192 5.32 26.32 -26.69
C ASN A 192 3.81 26.57 -26.53
N ASN A 193 3.41 27.35 -25.54
CA ASN A 193 2.01 27.68 -25.23
C ASN A 193 1.25 28.30 -26.42
N ASP A 194 1.95 28.91 -27.40
CA ASP A 194 1.40 29.47 -28.62
C ASP A 194 1.46 28.51 -29.84
N GLY A 195 1.95 27.28 -29.63
CA GLY A 195 2.09 26.26 -30.65
C GLY A 195 3.23 26.52 -31.67
N SER A 196 4.09 27.52 -31.41
CA SER A 196 5.27 27.80 -32.23
C SER A 196 6.43 26.85 -31.92
N GLY A 197 7.49 26.91 -32.74
CA GLY A 197 8.74 26.19 -32.48
C GLY A 197 9.01 25.03 -33.45
N VAL A 198 10.04 24.25 -33.14
CA VAL A 198 10.45 23.11 -33.96
C VAL A 198 9.53 21.93 -33.66
N ALA A 199 8.91 21.36 -34.69
CA ALA A 199 8.10 20.15 -34.54
C ALA A 199 9.00 18.96 -34.10
N LEU A 200 8.69 18.39 -32.95
CA LEU A 200 9.37 17.23 -32.39
C LEU A 200 8.67 15.93 -32.85
N ASN A 201 9.44 14.86 -32.96
CA ASN A 201 8.90 13.54 -33.27
C ASN A 201 8.72 12.77 -31.93
N TYR A 202 7.47 12.46 -31.59
CA TYR A 202 7.14 11.84 -30.30
C TYR A 202 7.29 10.32 -30.40
N LEU A 203 8.11 9.73 -29.53
CA LEU A 203 8.26 8.28 -29.36
C LEU A 203 7.26 7.80 -28.31
N SER A 204 6.28 7.02 -28.73
CA SER A 204 5.30 6.38 -27.85
C SER A 204 5.62 4.91 -27.66
N THR A 205 5.45 4.43 -26.43
CA THR A 205 5.60 3.03 -26.03
C THR A 205 4.22 2.45 -25.73
N SER A 206 3.96 1.21 -26.12
CA SER A 206 2.70 0.51 -25.81
C SER A 206 2.90 -0.99 -25.65
N MET A 207 2.04 -1.58 -24.83
CA MET A 207 1.93 -3.03 -24.58
C MET A 207 0.45 -3.43 -24.59
N ILE A 208 0.18 -4.72 -24.85
CA ILE A 208 -1.20 -5.26 -24.84
C ILE A 208 -1.67 -5.52 -23.40
N ALA A 209 -0.77 -5.89 -22.52
CA ALA A 209 -1.01 -6.13 -21.11
C ALA A 209 0.18 -5.60 -20.31
N ASP A 210 -0.01 -5.45 -19.01
CA ASP A 210 0.96 -4.95 -18.05
C ASP A 210 1.25 -5.96 -16.90
N ASN A 211 0.69 -7.18 -17.00
CA ASN A 211 0.93 -8.25 -16.05
C ASN A 211 1.12 -9.60 -16.77
N PHE A 212 2.07 -10.38 -16.30
CA PHE A 212 2.50 -11.64 -16.90
C PHE A 212 2.93 -12.62 -15.80
N ASN A 213 2.87 -13.92 -16.08
CA ASN A 213 3.51 -14.92 -15.25
C ASN A 213 4.95 -15.16 -15.73
N GLU A 214 5.79 -15.66 -14.88
CA GLU A 214 7.08 -16.23 -15.27
C GLU A 214 6.93 -17.25 -16.40
N GLY A 215 7.96 -17.42 -17.20
CA GLY A 215 7.93 -18.27 -18.40
C GLY A 215 7.16 -17.71 -19.58
N GLN A 216 6.40 -16.63 -19.40
CA GLN A 216 5.70 -15.97 -20.50
C GLN A 216 6.63 -15.03 -21.28
N GLN A 217 6.14 -14.58 -22.43
CA GLN A 217 6.78 -13.53 -23.21
C GLN A 217 5.81 -12.38 -23.45
N PHE A 218 6.35 -11.18 -23.55
CA PHE A 218 5.58 -10.02 -23.96
C PHE A 218 6.30 -9.20 -25.04
N THR A 219 5.53 -8.41 -25.77
CA THR A 219 6.04 -7.54 -26.81
C THR A 219 5.83 -6.08 -26.43
N ILE A 220 6.91 -5.30 -26.49
CA ILE A 220 6.88 -3.85 -26.36
C ILE A 220 6.91 -3.26 -27.76
N GLN A 221 5.91 -2.43 -28.06
CA GLN A 221 5.80 -1.67 -29.31
C GLN A 221 6.28 -0.24 -29.10
N PHE A 222 7.11 0.23 -30.01
CA PHE A 222 7.56 1.62 -30.08
C PHE A 222 7.08 2.22 -31.37
N SER A 223 6.51 3.44 -31.31
CA SER A 223 6.04 4.13 -32.49
C SER A 223 6.39 5.62 -32.42
N THR A 224 6.78 6.20 -33.55
CA THR A 224 7.00 7.65 -33.71
C THR A 224 5.83 8.30 -34.39
N SER A 225 5.56 9.58 -34.06
CA SER A 225 4.43 10.34 -34.64
C SER A 225 4.55 10.55 -36.16
N VAL A 226 5.78 10.57 -36.67
CA VAL A 226 6.06 10.60 -38.13
C VAL A 226 7.22 9.63 -38.43
N PRO A 227 7.33 9.10 -39.67
CA PRO A 227 8.42 8.23 -40.05
C PRO A 227 9.79 8.88 -39.83
N VAL A 228 10.74 8.11 -39.31
CA VAL A 228 12.09 8.59 -39.01
C VAL A 228 12.89 8.77 -40.32
N THR A 229 13.64 9.84 -40.43
CA THR A 229 14.44 10.15 -41.64
C THR A 229 15.77 9.41 -41.71
N SER A 230 16.28 8.96 -40.57
CA SER A 230 17.46 8.11 -40.41
C SER A 230 17.14 7.08 -39.33
N ASN A 231 17.94 6.01 -39.24
CA ASN A 231 17.73 5.03 -38.16
C ASN A 231 17.73 5.70 -36.79
N LEU A 232 16.63 5.56 -36.05
CA LEU A 232 16.53 5.97 -34.66
C LEU A 232 16.92 4.79 -33.76
N VAL A 233 18.07 4.90 -33.11
CA VAL A 233 18.57 3.91 -32.14
C VAL A 233 18.42 4.47 -30.74
N PHE A 234 17.82 3.71 -29.86
CA PHE A 234 17.66 4.05 -28.43
C PHE A 234 17.69 2.78 -27.58
N THR A 235 17.79 2.96 -26.29
CA THR A 235 17.84 1.84 -25.33
C THR A 235 16.82 2.04 -24.21
N PHE A 236 16.48 0.95 -23.55
CA PHE A 236 15.72 0.97 -22.30
C PHE A 236 16.21 -0.12 -21.34
N THR A 237 15.80 -0.02 -20.07
CA THR A 237 16.01 -1.03 -19.04
C THR A 237 14.68 -1.39 -18.39
N LEU A 238 14.62 -2.58 -17.79
CA LEU A 238 13.47 -3.11 -17.06
C LEU A 238 13.83 -3.49 -15.60
N GLN A 239 15.00 -3.09 -15.11
CA GLN A 239 15.47 -3.49 -13.79
C GLN A 239 14.93 -2.54 -12.72
N GLU A 240 14.20 -3.06 -11.76
CA GLU A 240 13.72 -2.34 -10.58
C GLU A 240 13.53 -3.31 -9.42
N GLY A 241 13.91 -2.91 -8.21
CA GLY A 241 13.76 -3.75 -7.03
C GLY A 241 14.51 -5.07 -7.13
N ASN A 242 13.79 -6.18 -7.00
CA ASN A 242 14.32 -7.53 -7.13
C ASN A 242 14.39 -8.00 -8.59
N PHE A 243 13.61 -7.39 -9.50
CA PHE A 243 13.62 -7.74 -10.92
C PHE A 243 14.95 -7.33 -11.56
N THR A 244 15.71 -8.29 -12.03
CA THR A 244 17.09 -8.15 -12.49
C THR A 244 17.29 -8.71 -13.91
N VAL A 245 18.52 -8.67 -14.43
CA VAL A 245 18.86 -9.23 -15.72
C VAL A 245 18.75 -10.78 -15.75
N ALA A 246 18.65 -11.44 -14.60
CA ALA A 246 18.46 -12.89 -14.52
C ALA A 246 17.01 -13.29 -14.90
N ASP A 247 16.06 -12.40 -14.68
CA ASP A 247 14.62 -12.68 -14.74
C ASP A 247 14.06 -12.51 -16.15
N TYR A 248 14.86 -12.02 -17.10
CA TYR A 248 14.44 -11.88 -18.50
C TYR A 248 15.55 -12.05 -19.51
N SER A 249 15.14 -12.33 -20.74
CA SER A 249 16.02 -12.47 -21.91
C SER A 249 15.35 -11.94 -23.17
N GLY A 250 16.09 -11.81 -24.25
CA GLY A 250 15.56 -11.39 -25.55
C GLY A 250 16.68 -11.15 -26.58
N THR A 251 16.32 -11.05 -27.85
CA THR A 251 17.30 -10.97 -28.95
C THR A 251 18.21 -9.73 -28.84
N ASN A 252 17.70 -8.63 -28.30
CA ASN A 252 18.41 -7.36 -28.20
C ASN A 252 18.75 -6.99 -26.76
N VAL A 253 18.66 -7.93 -25.83
CA VAL A 253 18.99 -7.77 -24.41
C VAL A 253 20.47 -8.05 -24.21
N ASN A 254 21.17 -7.09 -23.59
CA ASN A 254 22.53 -7.32 -23.11
C ASN A 254 22.46 -8.15 -21.81
N THR A 255 22.92 -9.39 -21.86
CA THR A 255 22.83 -10.34 -20.73
C THR A 255 23.65 -9.99 -19.50
N THR A 256 24.48 -8.96 -19.55
CA THR A 256 25.26 -8.48 -18.40
C THR A 256 24.66 -7.24 -17.77
N THR A 257 24.12 -6.34 -18.60
CA THR A 257 23.63 -5.02 -18.15
C THR A 257 22.11 -4.90 -18.15
N GLY A 258 21.39 -5.85 -18.77
CA GLY A 258 19.95 -5.78 -18.97
C GLY A 258 19.49 -4.71 -19.97
N ILE A 259 20.43 -3.96 -20.56
CA ILE A 259 20.07 -2.93 -21.53
C ILE A 259 19.52 -3.55 -22.80
N VAL A 260 18.34 -3.09 -23.21
CA VAL A 260 17.68 -3.50 -24.46
C VAL A 260 17.87 -2.42 -25.51
N THR A 261 18.37 -2.79 -26.70
CA THR A 261 18.59 -1.86 -27.80
C THR A 261 17.49 -2.01 -28.86
N VAL A 262 16.87 -0.89 -29.22
CA VAL A 262 15.80 -0.84 -30.23
C VAL A 262 16.23 0.07 -31.37
N THR A 263 15.88 -0.31 -32.61
CA THR A 263 16.13 0.50 -33.81
C THR A 263 14.84 0.64 -34.62
N ILE A 264 14.35 1.86 -34.82
CA ILE A 264 13.33 2.18 -35.81
C ILE A 264 14.08 2.52 -37.09
N LEU A 265 13.82 1.80 -38.19
CA LEU A 265 14.54 1.96 -39.47
C LEU A 265 14.10 3.19 -40.20
N ALA A 266 15.02 3.84 -40.93
CA ALA A 266 14.75 4.98 -41.78
C ALA A 266 13.56 4.72 -42.71
N GLY A 267 12.64 5.69 -42.78
CA GLY A 267 11.41 5.60 -43.59
C GLY A 267 10.27 4.83 -42.89
N THR A 268 10.46 4.28 -41.72
CA THR A 268 9.41 3.62 -40.90
C THR A 268 9.10 4.46 -39.67
N SER A 269 7.96 4.15 -39.03
CA SER A 269 7.54 4.82 -37.80
C SER A 269 7.36 3.89 -36.61
N SER A 270 7.81 2.62 -36.72
CA SER A 270 7.64 1.69 -35.59
C SER A 270 8.71 0.60 -35.55
N ALA A 271 8.93 0.07 -34.36
CA ALA A 271 9.70 -1.14 -34.09
C ALA A 271 9.09 -1.85 -32.89
N SER A 272 9.41 -3.12 -32.71
CA SER A 272 9.03 -3.90 -31.53
C SER A 272 10.20 -4.70 -31.00
N THR A 273 10.14 -5.04 -29.72
CA THR A 273 11.03 -6.02 -29.11
C THR A 273 10.23 -7.02 -28.29
N ILE A 274 10.75 -8.26 -28.23
CA ILE A 274 10.16 -9.34 -27.43
C ILE A 274 11.05 -9.57 -26.24
N ILE A 275 10.45 -9.62 -25.08
CA ILE A 275 11.06 -9.99 -23.80
C ILE A 275 10.48 -11.34 -23.40
N ASN A 276 11.37 -12.27 -23.04
CA ASN A 276 10.99 -13.57 -22.51
C ASN A 276 11.30 -13.54 -21.00
N LEU A 277 10.31 -13.79 -20.17
CA LEU A 277 10.50 -13.95 -18.73
C LEU A 277 11.12 -15.32 -18.43
N THR A 278 12.02 -15.36 -17.50
CA THR A 278 12.61 -16.59 -16.99
C THR A 278 11.55 -17.33 -16.17
N ASP A 279 11.55 -18.66 -16.22
CA ASP A 279 10.75 -19.56 -15.41
C ASP A 279 11.74 -20.43 -14.64
N ASP A 280 11.80 -20.30 -13.34
CA ASP A 280 12.76 -21.08 -12.53
C ASP A 280 12.05 -21.81 -11.37
N ILE A 281 12.63 -22.06 -10.24
CA ILE A 281 12.05 -22.80 -9.11
C ILE A 281 12.30 -22.06 -7.78
N ILE A 282 12.61 -20.77 -7.85
CA ILE A 282 12.98 -19.97 -6.70
C ILE A 282 11.77 -19.10 -6.36
N ASN A 283 11.24 -19.24 -5.15
CA ASN A 283 10.22 -18.30 -4.69
C ASN A 283 10.87 -16.94 -4.40
N GLU A 284 10.75 -16.04 -5.34
CA GLU A 284 11.23 -14.64 -5.25
C GLU A 284 10.10 -13.68 -4.86
N GLY A 285 8.84 -14.14 -4.98
CA GLY A 285 7.63 -13.36 -4.83
C GLY A 285 7.27 -12.59 -6.09
N ASP A 286 6.02 -12.13 -6.16
CA ASP A 286 5.60 -11.27 -7.28
C ASP A 286 6.49 -10.04 -7.38
N GLU A 287 6.81 -9.63 -8.60
CA GLU A 287 7.71 -8.52 -8.88
C GLU A 287 7.04 -7.42 -9.70
N GLU A 288 7.57 -6.22 -9.59
CA GLU A 288 7.24 -5.11 -10.49
C GLU A 288 8.51 -4.56 -11.11
N THR A 289 8.44 -4.22 -12.40
CA THR A 289 9.50 -3.53 -13.09
C THR A 289 8.94 -2.33 -13.86
N HIS A 290 9.80 -1.34 -14.07
CA HIS A 290 9.46 -0.12 -14.78
C HIS A 290 10.32 0.00 -16.04
N LEU A 291 9.66 0.30 -17.19
CA LEU A 291 10.36 0.58 -18.43
C LEU A 291 10.98 1.97 -18.37
N VAL A 292 12.32 2.02 -18.39
CA VAL A 292 13.07 3.28 -18.36
C VAL A 292 13.80 3.48 -19.69
N LEU A 293 13.28 4.40 -20.50
CA LEU A 293 13.93 4.79 -21.77
C LEU A 293 15.16 5.67 -21.52
N SER A 294 16.24 5.41 -22.24
CA SER A 294 17.39 6.30 -22.31
C SER A 294 17.04 7.69 -22.89
N THR A 295 17.95 8.64 -22.75
CA THR A 295 17.83 9.93 -23.45
C THR A 295 17.74 9.72 -24.97
N LEU A 296 16.75 10.33 -25.60
CA LEU A 296 16.55 10.27 -27.03
C LEU A 296 17.47 11.28 -27.77
N PRO A 297 17.81 11.02 -29.05
CA PRO A 297 18.51 12.01 -29.88
C PRO A 297 17.70 13.29 -30.03
N THR A 298 18.41 14.41 -30.30
CA THR A 298 17.79 15.71 -30.58
C THR A 298 16.70 15.62 -31.62
N GLY A 299 15.55 16.25 -31.38
CA GLY A 299 14.39 16.23 -32.25
C GLY A 299 13.38 15.13 -31.93
N TYR A 300 13.68 14.26 -30.96
CA TYR A 300 12.74 13.24 -30.45
C TYR A 300 12.40 13.50 -29.00
N VAL A 301 11.16 13.21 -28.62
CA VAL A 301 10.64 13.36 -27.25
C VAL A 301 9.92 12.08 -26.83
N LYS A 302 10.07 11.67 -25.59
CA LYS A 302 9.30 10.57 -24.99
C LYS A 302 7.84 11.04 -24.78
N ASN A 303 6.90 10.34 -25.38
CA ASN A 303 5.48 10.62 -25.17
C ASN A 303 4.92 9.91 -23.94
N ASN A 304 5.34 8.66 -23.72
CA ASN A 304 5.03 7.86 -22.55
C ASN A 304 6.14 6.83 -22.34
N ASP A 305 6.73 6.81 -21.15
CA ASP A 305 7.72 5.81 -20.70
C ASP A 305 7.47 5.36 -19.25
N ASN A 306 6.25 5.59 -18.77
CA ASN A 306 5.77 5.26 -17.45
C ASN A 306 5.03 3.91 -17.40
N ILE A 307 5.56 2.92 -18.11
CA ILE A 307 4.97 1.58 -18.17
C ILE A 307 5.53 0.77 -17.01
N TYR A 308 4.65 0.36 -16.12
CA TYR A 308 4.92 -0.64 -15.07
C TYR A 308 4.45 -2.01 -15.56
N ILE A 309 5.22 -3.03 -15.23
CA ILE A 309 4.95 -4.41 -15.61
C ILE A 309 5.03 -5.22 -14.33
N ARG A 310 3.98 -5.99 -14.04
CA ARG A 310 3.95 -6.94 -12.94
C ARG A 310 4.24 -8.34 -13.44
N ILE A 311 5.12 -9.05 -12.75
CA ILE A 311 5.44 -10.44 -12.99
C ILE A 311 4.94 -11.24 -11.78
N TYR A 312 4.12 -12.26 -12.04
CA TYR A 312 3.65 -13.19 -11.03
C TYR A 312 4.59 -14.39 -10.96
N ASP A 313 5.16 -14.58 -9.79
CA ASP A 313 5.95 -15.75 -9.45
C ASP A 313 5.02 -16.96 -9.30
N ASN A 314 5.32 -18.02 -10.02
CA ASN A 314 4.53 -19.25 -10.00
C ASN A 314 5.09 -20.31 -9.02
N ASP A 315 6.22 -20.02 -8.35
CA ASP A 315 6.94 -20.89 -7.41
C ASP A 315 6.68 -20.54 -5.93
N TYR A 316 5.44 -20.15 -5.63
CA TYR A 316 5.02 -19.82 -4.27
C TYR A 316 4.95 -21.05 -3.34
N ILE A 317 4.99 -20.78 -2.05
CA ILE A 317 4.93 -21.80 -1.00
C ILE A 317 3.49 -21.98 -0.51
N ASP A 318 2.99 -23.21 -0.55
CA ASP A 318 1.80 -23.64 0.16
C ASP A 318 2.16 -23.99 1.60
N GLN A 319 1.37 -23.49 2.56
CA GLN A 319 1.48 -23.89 3.96
C GLN A 319 0.82 -25.25 4.20
N ASN A 320 1.18 -25.89 5.31
CA ASN A 320 0.58 -27.15 5.72
C ASN A 320 -0.72 -26.98 6.53
N PHE A 321 -1.29 -25.77 6.53
CA PHE A 321 -2.55 -25.43 7.22
C PHE A 321 -3.46 -24.62 6.29
N GLY A 322 -4.76 -24.60 6.61
CA GLY A 322 -5.75 -24.00 5.75
C GLY A 322 -5.96 -22.51 5.98
N THR A 323 -6.70 -21.88 5.05
CA THR A 323 -7.18 -20.51 5.17
C THR A 323 -8.30 -20.41 6.24
N PRO A 324 -8.60 -19.22 6.78
CA PRO A 324 -9.75 -19.03 7.68
C PRO A 324 -11.08 -19.52 7.10
N LEU A 325 -11.25 -19.45 5.78
CA LEU A 325 -12.46 -19.95 5.09
C LEU A 325 -12.50 -21.49 5.02
N ASN A 326 -11.35 -22.15 4.97
CA ASN A 326 -11.20 -23.61 4.99
C ASN A 326 -10.24 -24.01 6.13
N PRO A 327 -10.62 -23.81 7.39
CA PRO A 327 -9.71 -23.87 8.52
C PRO A 327 -9.23 -25.29 8.82
N THR A 328 -7.98 -25.37 9.28
CA THR A 328 -7.39 -26.53 9.95
C THR A 328 -7.11 -26.21 11.41
N TYR A 329 -6.82 -27.22 12.26
CA TYR A 329 -6.84 -27.00 13.71
C TYR A 329 -5.67 -27.58 14.52
N VAL A 330 -4.76 -28.32 13.94
CA VAL A 330 -3.72 -29.03 14.71
C VAL A 330 -2.37 -29.07 14.01
N PHE A 331 -2.25 -28.46 12.85
CA PHE A 331 -1.00 -28.47 12.07
C PHE A 331 0.00 -27.45 12.58
N VAL A 332 -0.46 -26.35 13.16
CA VAL A 332 0.41 -25.32 13.73
C VAL A 332 0.56 -25.53 15.24
N THR A 333 1.77 -25.89 15.66
CA THR A 333 2.09 -26.04 17.09
C THR A 333 2.28 -24.68 17.75
N PRO A 334 1.61 -24.41 18.89
CA PRO A 334 1.86 -23.19 19.67
C PRO A 334 3.32 -23.10 20.14
N THR A 335 3.95 -21.94 19.97
CA THR A 335 5.31 -21.66 20.47
C THR A 335 5.28 -20.93 21.83
N ILE A 336 4.38 -21.35 22.70
CA ILE A 336 4.22 -20.75 24.05
C ILE A 336 5.50 -21.00 24.85
N PRO A 337 6.17 -19.97 25.40
CA PRO A 337 7.31 -20.16 26.28
C PRO A 337 6.95 -20.96 27.52
N SER A 338 7.87 -21.80 27.99
CA SER A 338 7.65 -22.58 29.20
C SER A 338 7.33 -21.67 30.41
N GLY A 339 6.25 -21.98 31.11
CA GLY A 339 5.79 -21.20 32.28
C GLY A 339 5.10 -19.88 31.97
N TYR A 340 4.87 -19.56 30.68
CA TYR A 340 4.32 -18.25 30.28
C TYR A 340 2.97 -17.92 30.93
N TYR A 341 2.11 -18.93 31.16
CA TYR A 341 0.79 -18.78 31.75
C TYR A 341 0.66 -19.41 33.15
N ASP A 342 1.75 -19.89 33.80
CA ASP A 342 1.67 -20.60 35.09
C ASP A 342 1.05 -19.77 36.21
N SER A 343 1.24 -18.44 36.17
CA SER A 343 0.68 -17.52 37.16
C SER A 343 -0.83 -17.38 37.11
N LEU A 344 -1.51 -17.92 36.10
CA LEU A 344 -2.96 -17.86 35.95
C LEU A 344 -3.68 -18.97 36.70
N GLU A 345 -2.99 -20.08 37.03
CA GLU A 345 -3.58 -21.29 37.58
C GLU A 345 -4.30 -21.02 38.91
N GLY A 346 -5.57 -21.43 38.99
CA GLY A 346 -6.43 -21.26 40.15
C GLY A 346 -6.97 -19.84 40.38
N LEU A 347 -6.57 -18.84 39.57
CA LEU A 347 -7.09 -17.49 39.69
C LEU A 347 -8.50 -17.37 39.11
N SER A 348 -9.27 -16.35 39.54
CA SER A 348 -10.64 -16.13 39.11
C SER A 348 -10.98 -14.62 39.02
N GLY A 349 -12.01 -14.29 38.23
CA GLY A 349 -12.59 -12.95 38.16
C GLY A 349 -11.56 -11.85 37.87
N ALA A 350 -11.58 -10.75 38.64
CA ALA A 350 -10.69 -9.61 38.43
C ALA A 350 -9.22 -9.95 38.62
N ALA A 351 -8.89 -10.88 39.53
CA ALA A 351 -7.50 -11.31 39.77
C ALA A 351 -6.95 -12.09 38.57
N LEU A 352 -7.77 -12.93 37.94
CA LEU A 352 -7.40 -13.62 36.72
C LEU A 352 -7.17 -12.61 35.54
N LYS A 353 -8.10 -11.65 35.34
CA LYS A 353 -7.93 -10.61 34.34
C LYS A 353 -6.63 -9.82 34.53
N GLN A 354 -6.33 -9.43 35.78
CA GLN A 354 -5.11 -8.70 36.10
C GLN A 354 -3.85 -9.53 35.82
N ALA A 355 -3.83 -10.80 36.23
CA ALA A 355 -2.69 -11.66 35.95
C ALA A 355 -2.44 -11.90 34.48
N VAL A 356 -3.49 -12.00 33.65
CA VAL A 356 -3.37 -12.00 32.17
C VAL A 356 -2.75 -10.70 31.68
N GLN A 357 -3.21 -9.54 32.16
CA GLN A 357 -2.66 -8.24 31.81
C GLN A 357 -1.17 -8.14 32.20
N ASP A 358 -0.80 -8.61 33.41
CA ASP A 358 0.57 -8.58 33.90
C ASP A 358 1.55 -9.37 33.02
N ILE A 359 1.05 -10.38 32.30
CA ILE A 359 1.84 -11.15 31.31
C ILE A 359 1.94 -10.37 30.01
N ILE A 360 0.78 -10.01 29.41
CA ILE A 360 0.75 -9.48 28.03
C ILE A 360 1.09 -8.00 27.94
N ALA A 361 1.21 -7.30 29.09
CA ALA A 361 1.58 -5.89 29.18
C ALA A 361 2.84 -5.67 30.06
N ASN A 362 3.65 -6.69 30.26
CA ASN A 362 4.85 -6.61 31.09
C ASN A 362 5.91 -5.67 30.48
N PRO A 363 6.21 -4.51 31.08
CA PRO A 363 7.13 -3.53 30.49
C PRO A 363 8.59 -4.00 30.42
N LEU A 364 8.94 -5.09 31.10
CA LEU A 364 10.28 -5.67 31.07
C LEU A 364 10.49 -6.60 29.86
N VAL A 365 9.41 -7.02 29.20
CA VAL A 365 9.45 -8.04 28.14
C VAL A 365 8.76 -7.55 26.86
N VAL A 366 7.54 -6.99 26.99
CA VAL A 366 6.68 -6.63 25.85
C VAL A 366 7.23 -5.42 25.12
N ARG A 367 7.16 -5.45 23.81
CA ARG A 367 7.73 -4.44 22.91
C ARG A 367 6.65 -3.73 22.12
N ALA A 368 6.72 -2.40 22.05
CA ALA A 368 5.97 -1.61 21.09
C ALA A 368 6.83 -1.30 19.86
N HIS A 369 6.23 -1.38 18.69
CA HIS A 369 6.85 -1.07 17.41
C HIS A 369 6.21 0.15 16.75
N ASN A 370 6.77 0.60 15.64
CA ASN A 370 6.19 1.66 14.82
C ASN A 370 5.02 1.12 13.97
N TYR A 371 4.07 1.99 13.65
CA TYR A 371 2.97 1.64 12.75
C TYR A 371 3.46 1.25 11.35
N GLY A 372 4.60 1.79 10.91
CA GLY A 372 5.26 1.37 9.68
C GLY A 372 5.70 -0.09 9.68
N ASP A 373 6.09 -0.66 10.84
CA ASP A 373 6.51 -2.06 10.94
C ASP A 373 5.35 -3.03 10.76
N ILE A 374 4.10 -2.60 11.01
CA ILE A 374 2.91 -3.44 10.88
C ILE A 374 2.73 -3.97 9.45
N GLU A 375 3.07 -3.19 8.44
CA GLU A 375 3.05 -3.67 7.05
C GLU A 375 3.87 -4.94 6.89
N PHE A 376 5.10 -4.96 7.39
CA PHE A 376 6.00 -6.11 7.31
C PHE A 376 5.52 -7.28 8.17
N ILE A 377 4.93 -6.98 9.33
CA ILE A 377 4.35 -8.02 10.19
C ILE A 377 3.19 -8.71 9.48
N LEU A 378 2.28 -7.95 8.84
CA LEU A 378 1.11 -8.50 8.17
C LEU A 378 1.46 -9.29 6.91
N LYS A 379 2.48 -8.88 6.15
CA LYS A 379 2.98 -9.64 5.00
C LYS A 379 3.40 -11.07 5.35
N GLU A 380 3.74 -11.32 6.61
CA GLU A 380 4.10 -12.65 7.11
C GLU A 380 2.99 -13.27 7.97
N SER A 381 2.40 -12.50 8.91
CA SER A 381 1.40 -13.04 9.83
C SER A 381 0.05 -13.32 9.18
N ASP A 382 -0.31 -12.54 8.17
CA ASP A 382 -1.57 -12.64 7.44
C ASP A 382 -1.36 -13.20 6.02
N LYS A 383 -0.21 -13.83 5.76
CA LYS A 383 0.11 -14.48 4.49
C LYS A 383 -0.94 -15.54 4.14
N ASN A 384 -1.39 -15.56 2.89
CA ASN A 384 -2.32 -16.58 2.41
C ASN A 384 -1.67 -17.97 2.49
N PRO A 385 -2.25 -18.94 3.21
CA PRO A 385 -1.69 -20.29 3.30
C PRO A 385 -1.55 -21.00 1.95
N ASP A 386 -2.44 -20.75 1.01
CA ASP A 386 -2.46 -21.39 -0.31
C ASP A 386 -1.49 -20.73 -1.32
N ASN A 387 -0.95 -19.55 -1.00
CA ASN A 387 0.00 -18.84 -1.87
C ASN A 387 0.78 -17.78 -1.07
N SER A 388 2.08 -18.00 -0.90
CA SER A 388 2.98 -17.13 -0.11
C SER A 388 3.13 -15.71 -0.67
N ASN A 389 2.76 -15.44 -1.93
CA ASN A 389 2.86 -14.12 -2.57
C ASN A 389 1.62 -13.23 -2.31
N GLN A 390 0.70 -13.72 -1.46
CA GLN A 390 -0.56 -13.05 -1.14
C GLN A 390 -0.74 -12.90 0.37
N VAL A 391 -1.48 -11.86 0.78
CA VAL A 391 -2.06 -11.72 2.12
C VAL A 391 -3.53 -12.13 2.10
N TRP A 392 -4.02 -12.65 3.24
CA TRP A 392 -5.44 -12.95 3.44
C TRP A 392 -6.17 -11.73 3.99
N CYS A 393 -7.08 -11.16 3.21
CA CYS A 393 -7.96 -10.08 3.65
C CYS A 393 -9.14 -10.65 4.45
N MET A 394 -9.26 -10.18 5.69
CA MET A 394 -10.07 -10.82 6.72
C MET A 394 -11.58 -10.77 6.42
N TYR A 395 -12.16 -9.58 6.25
CA TYR A 395 -13.62 -9.41 6.10
C TYR A 395 -14.15 -9.85 4.74
N VAL A 396 -13.35 -9.62 3.68
CA VAL A 396 -13.72 -10.05 2.33
C VAL A 396 -13.45 -11.53 2.08
N GLU A 397 -12.81 -12.22 3.02
CA GLU A 397 -12.49 -13.66 2.99
C GLU A 397 -11.81 -14.10 1.69
N SER A 398 -10.88 -13.28 1.22
CA SER A 398 -10.18 -13.51 -0.05
C SER A 398 -8.74 -12.99 0.00
N PRO A 399 -7.82 -13.60 -0.75
CA PRO A 399 -6.44 -13.13 -0.81
C PRO A 399 -6.27 -11.91 -1.73
N LYS A 400 -5.20 -11.14 -1.49
CA LYS A 400 -4.68 -10.10 -2.40
C LYS A 400 -3.17 -10.25 -2.54
N PRO A 401 -2.58 -9.89 -3.70
CA PRO A 401 -1.13 -9.83 -3.85
C PRO A 401 -0.48 -8.98 -2.77
N ILE A 402 0.67 -9.41 -2.24
CA ILE A 402 1.44 -8.65 -1.25
C ILE A 402 1.80 -7.26 -1.78
N LEU A 403 2.08 -7.14 -3.07
CA LEU A 403 2.43 -5.88 -3.74
C LEU A 403 1.28 -4.87 -3.81
N ASP A 404 0.03 -5.31 -3.67
CA ASP A 404 -1.13 -4.42 -3.67
C ASP A 404 -1.35 -3.69 -2.33
N TYR A 405 -0.28 -3.48 -1.56
CA TYR A 405 -0.35 -2.66 -0.36
C TYR A 405 -0.61 -1.19 -0.69
N GLN A 406 -1.53 -0.56 0.05
CA GLN A 406 -1.89 0.84 -0.15
C GLN A 406 -0.74 1.79 0.17
N VAL A 407 -0.15 2.41 -0.84
CA VAL A 407 0.92 3.42 -0.67
C VAL A 407 0.43 4.85 -0.89
N GLY A 408 -0.75 5.05 -1.47
CA GLY A 408 -1.36 6.36 -1.77
C GLY A 408 -2.71 6.57 -1.10
N SER A 409 -3.46 7.56 -1.56
CA SER A 409 -4.79 7.89 -1.04
C SER A 409 -5.90 6.96 -1.53
N SER A 410 -5.74 6.29 -2.67
CA SER A 410 -6.73 5.33 -3.19
C SER A 410 -6.74 4.06 -2.35
N ASN A 411 -7.94 3.63 -1.96
CA ASN A 411 -8.19 2.38 -1.25
C ASN A 411 -8.82 1.30 -2.15
N ILE A 412 -8.92 1.54 -3.46
CA ILE A 412 -9.56 0.63 -4.41
C ILE A 412 -8.52 -0.34 -4.98
N GLY A 413 -8.82 -1.64 -4.93
CA GLY A 413 -7.97 -2.69 -5.46
C GLY A 413 -6.77 -3.07 -4.58
N VAL A 414 -6.52 -2.35 -3.50
CA VAL A 414 -5.40 -2.52 -2.58
C VAL A 414 -5.80 -3.16 -1.26
N TRP A 415 -4.82 -3.64 -0.50
CA TRP A 415 -5.01 -4.01 0.90
C TRP A 415 -4.29 -3.02 1.81
N ASN A 416 -4.79 -2.89 3.05
CA ASN A 416 -4.19 -2.03 4.05
C ASN A 416 -4.31 -2.60 5.48
N ARG A 417 -3.91 -1.82 6.48
CA ARG A 417 -3.89 -2.21 7.89
C ARG A 417 -5.23 -1.87 8.54
N GLU A 418 -6.07 -2.86 8.76
CA GLU A 418 -7.33 -2.72 9.50
C GLU A 418 -7.10 -2.79 11.01
N HIS A 419 -7.53 -1.77 11.74
CA HIS A 419 -7.59 -1.77 13.19
C HIS A 419 -8.93 -2.35 13.67
N ILE A 420 -8.93 -3.62 14.10
CA ILE A 420 -10.13 -4.29 14.63
C ILE A 420 -10.73 -3.49 15.78
N PHE A 421 -9.93 -3.02 16.73
CA PHE A 421 -10.34 -1.97 17.66
C PHE A 421 -10.04 -0.62 17.02
N PRO A 422 -11.04 0.18 16.58
CA PRO A 422 -10.80 1.41 15.84
C PRO A 422 -9.96 2.42 16.59
N GLN A 423 -9.02 3.05 15.89
CA GLN A 423 -8.15 4.08 16.48
C GLN A 423 -8.92 5.20 17.17
N SER A 424 -9.99 5.68 16.55
CA SER A 424 -10.82 6.77 17.08
C SER A 424 -11.54 6.38 18.37
N ARG A 425 -11.99 5.12 18.50
CA ARG A 425 -12.60 4.60 19.73
C ARG A 425 -11.57 4.38 20.84
N GLY A 426 -10.38 3.92 20.49
CA GLY A 426 -9.30 3.65 21.45
C GLY A 426 -8.53 4.89 21.86
N GLY A 427 -8.59 5.97 21.09
CA GLY A 427 -7.82 7.19 21.35
C GLY A 427 -6.33 7.05 21.07
N PHE A 428 -5.94 6.18 20.08
CA PHE A 428 -4.55 5.94 19.73
C PHE A 428 -4.23 6.28 18.26
N SER A 429 -5.01 7.15 17.61
CA SER A 429 -4.63 7.72 16.31
C SER A 429 -3.26 8.39 16.42
N ASP A 430 -2.41 8.16 15.44
CA ASP A 430 -1.04 8.72 15.38
C ASP A 430 -0.17 8.42 16.62
N GLY A 431 -0.49 7.34 17.34
CA GLY A 431 0.21 6.95 18.57
C GLY A 431 1.66 6.52 18.36
N THR A 432 2.03 6.07 17.16
CA THR A 432 3.39 5.65 16.78
C THR A 432 3.74 6.12 15.36
N SER A 433 5.05 6.09 15.01
CA SER A 433 5.53 6.54 13.70
C SER A 433 4.99 5.67 12.55
N SER A 434 4.65 6.32 11.44
CA SER A 434 4.32 5.63 10.19
C SER A 434 5.55 5.10 9.43
N THR A 435 6.76 5.42 9.89
CA THR A 435 8.01 4.93 9.30
C THR A 435 8.43 3.65 9.99
N ALA A 436 8.64 2.59 9.24
CA ALA A 436 9.20 1.34 9.74
C ALA A 436 10.64 1.53 10.21
N ASN A 437 11.03 0.86 11.31
CA ASN A 437 12.40 0.82 11.80
C ASN A 437 12.90 -0.60 12.10
N GLY A 438 12.04 -1.60 11.89
CA GLY A 438 12.38 -3.02 11.90
C GLY A 438 12.31 -3.67 13.28
N ILE A 439 12.38 -4.99 13.28
CA ILE A 439 12.24 -5.85 14.48
C ILE A 439 13.28 -5.57 15.58
N GLY A 440 14.44 -5.03 15.23
CA GLY A 440 15.52 -4.71 16.17
C GLY A 440 15.28 -3.44 16.99
N GLU A 441 14.41 -2.56 16.55
CA GLU A 441 14.11 -1.27 17.16
C GLU A 441 12.72 -1.32 17.82
N TRP A 442 12.65 -1.00 19.10
CA TRP A 442 11.40 -1.08 19.86
C TRP A 442 11.44 -0.22 21.13
N LEU A 443 10.26 0.06 21.69
CA LEU A 443 10.08 0.80 22.94
C LEU A 443 9.42 -0.09 23.99
N PRO A 444 9.80 0.04 25.28
CA PRO A 444 9.07 -0.57 26.37
C PRO A 444 7.61 -0.05 26.39
N THR A 445 6.67 -0.95 26.71
CA THR A 445 5.25 -0.61 26.79
C THR A 445 4.58 -1.31 27.94
N ASN A 446 3.50 -0.73 28.46
CA ASN A 446 2.70 -1.29 29.56
C ASN A 446 1.21 -1.06 29.33
N ALA A 447 0.38 -1.52 30.28
CA ALA A 447 -1.08 -1.41 30.16
C ALA A 447 -1.63 0.03 30.09
N ASN A 448 -0.90 1.05 30.54
CA ASN A 448 -1.31 2.46 30.49
C ASN A 448 -0.84 3.16 29.22
N ASP A 449 0.01 2.53 28.44
CA ASP A 449 0.52 3.08 27.18
C ASP A 449 -0.44 2.80 26.04
N ILE A 450 -1.55 3.54 26.02
CA ILE A 450 -2.61 3.38 25.02
C ILE A 450 -2.11 3.69 23.60
N SER A 451 -1.08 4.54 23.47
CA SER A 451 -0.48 4.90 22.16
C SER A 451 0.09 3.69 21.43
N ALA A 452 0.59 2.70 22.19
CA ALA A 452 1.11 1.46 21.61
C ALA A 452 0.04 0.64 20.88
N GLY A 453 -1.26 0.85 21.19
CA GLY A 453 -2.37 0.24 20.46
C GLY A 453 -2.40 0.61 18.98
N HIS A 454 -1.81 1.75 18.58
CA HIS A 454 -1.67 2.14 17.17
C HIS A 454 -0.86 1.14 16.33
N ALA A 455 0.03 0.39 16.95
CA ALA A 455 0.91 -0.58 16.28
C ALA A 455 0.93 -1.94 17.01
N ASP A 456 -0.17 -2.34 17.62
CA ASP A 456 -0.29 -3.67 18.23
C ASP A 456 -0.84 -4.68 17.22
N ALA A 457 0.02 -5.52 16.68
CA ALA A 457 -0.30 -6.46 15.62
C ALA A 457 -1.37 -7.49 16.00
N HIS A 458 -1.62 -7.74 17.31
CA HIS A 458 -2.66 -8.67 17.73
C HIS A 458 -4.09 -8.24 17.39
N HIS A 459 -4.31 -6.96 17.06
CA HIS A 459 -5.61 -6.47 16.60
C HIS A 459 -5.56 -5.75 15.26
N ILE A 460 -4.44 -5.79 14.54
CA ILE A 460 -4.33 -5.22 13.20
C ILE A 460 -4.25 -6.37 12.20
N ARG A 461 -5.05 -6.29 11.12
CA ARG A 461 -5.17 -7.33 10.11
C ARG A 461 -4.99 -6.73 8.71
N ALA A 462 -4.54 -7.56 7.77
CA ALA A 462 -4.62 -7.22 6.36
C ALA A 462 -6.09 -7.23 5.93
N GLU A 463 -6.53 -6.15 5.26
CA GLU A 463 -7.91 -6.04 4.79
C GLU A 463 -7.98 -5.30 3.45
N ASP A 464 -9.03 -5.59 2.66
CA ASP A 464 -9.39 -4.80 1.48
C ASP A 464 -9.59 -3.34 1.86
N GLY A 465 -8.92 -2.43 1.15
CA GLY A 465 -8.93 -1.02 1.53
C GLY A 465 -10.32 -0.37 1.47
N ALA A 466 -11.15 -0.77 0.50
CA ALA A 466 -12.51 -0.26 0.37
C ALA A 466 -13.41 -0.80 1.50
N GLU A 467 -13.29 -2.09 1.85
CA GLU A 467 -14.06 -2.70 2.94
C GLU A 467 -13.61 -2.16 4.30
N ASN A 468 -12.31 -1.96 4.54
CA ASN A 468 -11.81 -1.29 5.73
C ASN A 468 -12.44 0.11 5.89
N SER A 469 -12.47 0.91 4.83
CA SER A 469 -13.10 2.23 4.84
C SER A 469 -14.61 2.14 5.09
N LEU A 470 -15.28 1.13 4.53
CA LEU A 470 -16.70 0.89 4.75
C LEU A 470 -16.98 0.47 6.19
N ARG A 471 -16.16 -0.38 6.80
CA ARG A 471 -16.27 -0.78 8.20
C ARG A 471 -16.09 0.41 9.13
N SER A 472 -15.10 1.30 8.86
CA SER A 472 -14.85 2.51 9.65
C SER A 472 -14.70 2.23 11.17
N ASN A 473 -15.47 2.89 12.04
CA ASN A 473 -15.43 2.71 13.49
C ASN A 473 -16.68 2.03 14.08
N ARG A 474 -17.45 1.31 13.26
CA ARG A 474 -18.70 0.65 13.67
C ARG A 474 -18.48 -0.45 14.70
N ASN A 475 -19.49 -0.72 15.52
CA ASN A 475 -19.56 -1.85 16.44
C ASN A 475 -19.78 -3.14 15.67
N TYR A 476 -19.26 -4.24 16.17
CA TYR A 476 -19.44 -5.55 15.55
C TYR A 476 -20.78 -6.19 15.94
N GLY A 477 -21.33 -6.95 15.01
CA GLY A 477 -22.58 -7.69 15.16
C GLY A 477 -23.83 -6.85 14.99
N ILE A 478 -23.85 -5.63 15.52
CA ILE A 478 -24.99 -4.69 15.44
C ILE A 478 -24.89 -3.86 14.16
N ASP A 479 -23.78 -3.12 14.02
CA ASP A 479 -23.60 -2.18 12.91
C ASP A 479 -22.83 -2.77 11.75
N TYR A 480 -21.99 -3.77 12.03
CA TYR A 480 -21.13 -4.39 11.06
C TYR A 480 -20.99 -5.89 11.27
N ASN A 481 -21.26 -6.64 10.21
CA ASN A 481 -21.18 -8.11 10.17
C ASN A 481 -20.54 -8.60 8.85
N GLY A 482 -19.63 -7.78 8.28
CA GLY A 482 -18.93 -8.05 7.04
C GLY A 482 -19.69 -7.68 5.77
N PRO A 483 -19.05 -7.82 4.62
CA PRO A 483 -19.65 -7.59 3.32
C PRO A 483 -20.74 -8.63 3.00
N ALA A 484 -21.63 -8.32 2.08
CA ALA A 484 -22.70 -9.22 1.68
C ALA A 484 -22.13 -10.53 1.10
N GLY A 485 -22.58 -11.66 1.66
CA GLY A 485 -22.16 -12.99 1.22
C GLY A 485 -20.92 -13.56 1.89
N ASN A 486 -20.32 -12.84 2.87
CA ASN A 486 -19.27 -13.41 3.69
C ASN A 486 -19.76 -14.65 4.47
N SER A 487 -18.82 -15.53 4.83
CA SER A 487 -19.12 -16.77 5.57
C SER A 487 -18.96 -16.58 7.09
N GLY A 488 -18.37 -15.48 7.52
CA GLY A 488 -18.07 -15.16 8.91
C GLY A 488 -16.90 -15.93 9.49
N SER A 489 -15.97 -16.38 8.66
CA SER A 489 -14.75 -17.10 9.07
C SER A 489 -13.75 -16.25 9.85
N TRP A 490 -14.06 -15.00 10.07
CA TRP A 490 -13.29 -14.00 10.80
C TRP A 490 -13.94 -13.58 12.12
N HIS A 491 -15.13 -14.07 12.42
CA HIS A 491 -15.90 -13.65 13.59
C HIS A 491 -15.17 -13.92 14.90
N GLY A 492 -14.63 -15.13 15.05
CA GLY A 492 -13.85 -15.51 16.22
C GLY A 492 -12.55 -14.74 16.35
N ASP A 493 -11.86 -14.50 15.20
CA ASP A 493 -10.61 -13.71 15.14
C ASP A 493 -10.81 -12.30 15.69
N VAL A 494 -11.89 -11.64 15.25
CA VAL A 494 -12.28 -10.31 15.74
C VAL A 494 -12.58 -10.36 17.23
N ALA A 495 -13.36 -11.32 17.69
CA ALA A 495 -13.72 -11.45 19.10
C ALA A 495 -12.46 -11.61 19.97
N ARG A 496 -11.56 -12.51 19.61
CA ARG A 496 -10.30 -12.76 20.35
C ARG A 496 -9.36 -11.55 20.33
N SER A 497 -9.34 -10.79 19.22
CA SER A 497 -8.56 -9.56 19.12
C SER A 497 -9.12 -8.44 20.02
N LEU A 498 -10.44 -8.27 20.07
CA LEU A 498 -11.08 -7.27 20.94
C LEU A 498 -10.95 -7.61 22.42
N PHE A 499 -11.10 -8.89 22.79
CA PHE A 499 -10.87 -9.33 24.18
C PHE A 499 -9.41 -9.13 24.59
N TYR A 500 -8.45 -9.36 23.69
CA TYR A 500 -7.05 -9.04 23.92
C TYR A 500 -6.87 -7.54 24.20
N MET A 501 -7.39 -6.66 23.36
CA MET A 501 -7.26 -5.21 23.55
C MET A 501 -7.88 -4.72 24.85
N ALA A 502 -9.04 -5.27 25.25
CA ALA A 502 -9.73 -4.94 26.51
C ALA A 502 -9.02 -5.46 27.77
N VAL A 503 -8.05 -6.36 27.63
CA VAL A 503 -7.18 -6.78 28.73
C VAL A 503 -5.82 -6.09 28.64
N ARG A 504 -5.27 -5.94 27.45
CA ARG A 504 -3.92 -5.38 27.21
C ARG A 504 -3.82 -3.92 27.64
N TYR A 505 -4.85 -3.12 27.39
CA TYR A 505 -4.82 -1.68 27.60
C TYR A 505 -5.87 -1.22 28.60
N ASN A 506 -5.43 -0.45 29.61
CA ASN A 506 -6.35 0.21 30.54
C ASN A 506 -7.19 1.25 29.80
N GLY A 507 -8.50 1.23 30.06
CA GLY A 507 -9.45 2.15 29.42
C GLY A 507 -10.14 1.58 28.19
N LEU A 508 -9.68 0.46 27.60
CA LEU A 508 -10.38 -0.24 26.53
C LEU A 508 -11.32 -1.32 27.10
N ASN A 509 -12.54 -1.37 26.56
CA ASN A 509 -13.59 -2.26 27.04
C ASN A 509 -14.41 -2.82 25.88
N VAL A 510 -14.80 -4.10 26.03
CA VAL A 510 -15.89 -4.70 25.24
C VAL A 510 -17.17 -4.64 26.09
N VAL A 511 -18.22 -4.02 25.57
CA VAL A 511 -19.47 -3.79 26.31
C VAL A 511 -20.68 -4.29 25.52
N ASN A 512 -21.81 -4.49 26.21
CA ASN A 512 -23.06 -4.87 25.52
C ASN A 512 -23.65 -3.68 24.75
N GLY A 513 -24.30 -4.00 23.66
CA GLY A 513 -25.06 -3.04 22.84
C GLY A 513 -24.20 -2.23 21.88
N ASP A 514 -24.65 -1.02 21.59
CA ASP A 514 -24.10 -0.10 20.61
C ASP A 514 -23.51 1.16 21.31
N PRO A 515 -22.30 1.05 21.91
CA PRO A 515 -21.68 2.19 22.58
C PRO A 515 -21.26 3.25 21.58
N SER A 516 -21.47 4.54 21.95
CA SER A 516 -20.97 5.67 21.17
C SER A 516 -19.44 5.67 21.12
N GLU A 517 -18.88 6.16 20.01
CA GLU A 517 -17.43 6.36 19.83
C GLU A 517 -16.87 7.39 20.82
N TYR A 518 -17.61 8.47 21.09
CA TYR A 518 -17.19 9.55 21.98
C TYR A 518 -18.10 9.69 23.21
N LEU A 519 -17.55 10.25 24.28
CA LEU A 519 -18.35 10.61 25.45
C LEU A 519 -19.29 11.78 25.10
N PRO A 520 -20.53 11.79 25.61
CA PRO A 520 -21.57 12.73 25.18
C PRO A 520 -21.27 14.22 25.32
N SER A 521 -20.35 14.61 26.19
CA SER A 521 -19.99 16.00 26.45
C SER A 521 -18.56 16.38 26.07
N THR A 522 -17.84 15.49 25.42
CA THR A 522 -16.41 15.66 25.10
C THR A 522 -16.10 15.12 23.71
N THR A 523 -14.92 15.48 23.17
CA THR A 523 -14.35 14.85 21.98
C THR A 523 -13.41 13.70 22.35
N THR A 524 -13.39 13.28 23.62
CA THR A 524 -12.54 12.19 24.11
C THR A 524 -13.13 10.84 23.71
N SER A 525 -12.30 9.95 23.19
CA SER A 525 -12.68 8.58 22.83
C SER A 525 -13.28 7.84 24.02
N SER A 526 -14.32 7.03 23.77
CA SER A 526 -15.03 6.32 24.83
C SER A 526 -14.26 5.11 25.37
N GLY A 527 -13.31 4.57 24.60
CA GLY A 527 -12.62 3.32 24.89
C GLY A 527 -13.52 2.08 24.84
N ASN A 528 -14.76 2.20 24.35
CA ASN A 528 -15.75 1.14 24.33
C ASN A 528 -16.05 0.67 22.92
N ILE A 529 -16.27 -0.65 22.76
CA ILE A 529 -16.76 -1.26 21.53
C ILE A 529 -17.79 -2.34 21.88
N GLY A 530 -18.82 -2.51 21.04
CA GLY A 530 -19.84 -3.57 21.17
C GLY A 530 -19.75 -4.58 20.04
N ASP A 531 -20.55 -5.64 20.08
CA ASP A 531 -21.48 -6.06 21.18
C ASP A 531 -20.90 -7.27 21.88
N LEU A 532 -20.75 -7.21 23.18
CA LEU A 532 -20.15 -8.28 24.00
C LEU A 532 -20.87 -9.62 23.82
N ALA A 533 -22.21 -9.64 23.83
CA ALA A 533 -22.95 -10.88 23.69
C ALA A 533 -22.70 -11.55 22.34
N THR A 534 -22.65 -10.78 21.26
CA THR A 534 -22.31 -11.25 19.92
C THR A 534 -20.88 -11.78 19.85
N LEU A 535 -19.91 -11.06 20.42
CA LEU A 535 -18.51 -11.47 20.42
C LEU A 535 -18.24 -12.74 21.23
N LEU A 536 -18.94 -12.93 22.35
CA LEU A 536 -18.89 -14.20 23.11
C LEU A 536 -19.43 -15.38 22.29
N ASN A 537 -20.52 -15.16 21.55
CA ASN A 537 -21.06 -16.15 20.63
C ASN A 537 -20.08 -16.44 19.48
N TRP A 538 -19.50 -15.43 18.87
CA TRP A 538 -18.52 -15.57 17.80
C TRP A 538 -17.28 -16.35 18.20
N ASN A 539 -16.71 -16.08 19.38
CA ASN A 539 -15.60 -16.86 19.92
C ASN A 539 -15.92 -18.38 20.09
N THR A 540 -17.21 -18.72 20.21
CA THR A 540 -17.65 -20.11 20.35
C THR A 540 -17.98 -20.76 19.01
N THR A 541 -18.62 -20.03 18.09
CA THR A 541 -19.09 -20.53 16.81
C THR A 541 -18.01 -20.56 15.73
N ASP A 542 -17.02 -19.71 15.89
CA ASP A 542 -15.82 -19.64 15.06
C ASP A 542 -14.59 -19.90 15.96
N PRO A 543 -14.24 -21.18 16.21
CA PRO A 543 -13.13 -21.53 17.08
C PRO A 543 -11.78 -21.20 16.44
N ARG A 544 -10.79 -20.90 17.27
CA ARG A 544 -9.42 -20.61 16.81
C ARG A 544 -8.91 -21.72 15.90
N ASP A 545 -8.27 -21.34 14.82
CA ASP A 545 -7.70 -22.24 13.81
C ASP A 545 -6.15 -22.17 13.77
N ASP A 546 -5.56 -22.87 12.81
CA ASP A 546 -4.11 -22.88 12.60
C ASP A 546 -3.60 -21.55 12.02
N PHE A 547 -4.41 -20.83 11.25
CA PHE A 547 -4.05 -19.51 10.74
C PHE A 547 -3.83 -18.51 11.90
N GLU A 548 -4.78 -18.43 12.84
CA GLU A 548 -4.63 -17.60 14.02
C GLU A 548 -3.45 -18.03 14.90
N MET A 549 -3.23 -19.35 15.04
CA MET A 549 -2.11 -19.86 15.83
C MET A 549 -0.77 -19.50 15.19
N ASN A 550 -0.64 -19.65 13.87
CA ASN A 550 0.55 -19.23 13.12
C ASN A 550 0.81 -17.74 13.31
N ARG A 551 -0.24 -16.93 13.18
CA ARG A 551 -0.20 -15.51 13.41
C ARG A 551 0.25 -15.15 14.83
N ASN A 552 -0.31 -15.77 15.85
CA ASN A 552 0.07 -15.57 17.24
C ASN A 552 1.54 -15.94 17.53
N ASN A 553 2.02 -17.03 16.90
CA ASN A 553 3.42 -17.43 16.97
C ASN A 553 4.35 -16.40 16.33
N TYR A 554 4.00 -15.88 15.15
CA TYR A 554 4.83 -14.91 14.43
C TYR A 554 4.87 -13.55 15.15
N ILE A 555 3.73 -13.02 15.57
CA ILE A 555 3.67 -11.72 16.29
C ILE A 555 4.50 -11.78 17.58
N TYR A 556 4.54 -12.93 18.27
CA TYR A 556 5.39 -13.10 19.45
C TYR A 556 6.86 -12.79 19.17
N THR A 557 7.37 -13.07 17.97
CA THR A 557 8.78 -12.75 17.60
C THR A 557 9.07 -11.25 17.55
N TRP A 558 8.05 -10.45 17.28
CA TRP A 558 8.15 -8.99 17.24
C TRP A 558 7.84 -8.35 18.61
N GLN A 559 6.66 -8.64 19.17
CA GLN A 559 6.12 -7.94 20.33
C GLN A 559 6.45 -8.60 21.68
N MET A 560 6.96 -9.84 21.66
CA MET A 560 7.30 -10.64 22.86
C MET A 560 6.09 -10.87 23.80
N ASN A 561 4.87 -10.73 23.28
CA ASN A 561 3.65 -11.15 23.94
C ASN A 561 2.77 -11.98 22.98
N ARG A 562 1.80 -12.68 23.53
CA ARG A 562 0.87 -13.55 22.81
C ARG A 562 -0.56 -13.11 23.09
N ASN A 563 -1.46 -13.35 22.16
CA ASN A 563 -2.89 -13.25 22.45
C ASN A 563 -3.34 -14.51 23.22
N PRO A 564 -3.65 -14.39 24.52
CA PRO A 564 -4.00 -15.55 25.36
C PRO A 564 -5.33 -16.20 24.97
N PHE A 565 -6.19 -15.46 24.25
CA PHE A 565 -7.49 -15.97 23.79
C PHE A 565 -7.38 -16.81 22.53
N ILE A 566 -6.24 -16.76 21.82
CA ILE A 566 -5.87 -17.71 20.78
C ILE A 566 -5.26 -18.97 21.41
N ASP A 567 -4.37 -18.81 22.38
CA ASP A 567 -3.74 -19.96 23.07
C ASP A 567 -4.78 -20.76 23.88
N TYR A 568 -5.68 -20.06 24.57
CA TYR A 568 -6.72 -20.62 25.42
C TYR A 568 -8.08 -19.96 25.18
N PRO A 569 -8.82 -20.27 24.10
CA PRO A 569 -10.08 -19.61 23.75
C PRO A 569 -11.15 -19.62 24.84
N LEU A 570 -11.19 -20.67 25.66
CA LEU A 570 -12.13 -20.76 26.79
C LEU A 570 -11.83 -19.74 27.91
N LEU A 571 -10.64 -19.18 27.98
CA LEU A 571 -10.27 -18.15 28.95
C LEU A 571 -11.20 -16.93 28.85
N VAL A 572 -11.74 -16.65 27.64
CA VAL A 572 -12.75 -15.60 27.41
C VAL A 572 -13.93 -15.75 28.37
N ASN A 573 -14.44 -16.99 28.57
CA ASN A 573 -15.59 -17.23 29.43
C ASN A 573 -15.31 -16.94 30.91
N TYR A 574 -14.07 -17.08 31.36
CA TYR A 574 -13.66 -16.81 32.75
C TYR A 574 -13.42 -15.32 33.03
N ILE A 575 -13.17 -14.52 32.00
CA ILE A 575 -12.92 -13.08 32.14
C ILE A 575 -14.14 -12.25 31.76
N PHE A 576 -14.87 -12.64 30.68
CA PHE A 576 -15.96 -11.85 30.10
C PHE A 576 -17.32 -12.58 30.08
N GLY A 577 -17.34 -13.91 30.27
CA GLY A 577 -18.51 -14.74 30.02
C GLY A 577 -19.07 -15.45 31.26
N ALA A 578 -19.75 -16.55 31.01
CA ALA A 578 -20.54 -17.27 32.01
C ALA A 578 -19.74 -17.87 33.18
N ASN A 579 -18.45 -18.08 33.01
CA ASN A 579 -17.57 -18.65 34.07
C ASN A 579 -16.86 -17.55 34.88
N PHE A 580 -17.26 -16.27 34.74
CA PHE A 580 -16.67 -15.19 35.54
C PHE A 580 -16.74 -15.50 37.05
N GLY A 581 -15.61 -15.42 37.73
CA GLY A 581 -15.51 -15.74 39.14
C GLY A 581 -15.21 -17.23 39.47
N GLN A 582 -15.23 -18.12 38.47
CA GLN A 582 -14.73 -19.50 38.64
C GLN A 582 -13.22 -19.56 38.51
N PRO A 583 -12.53 -20.44 39.27
CA PRO A 583 -11.10 -20.64 39.12
C PRO A 583 -10.76 -21.19 37.72
N TRP A 584 -9.78 -20.55 37.06
CA TRP A 584 -9.27 -21.03 35.78
C TRP A 584 -8.17 -22.08 35.98
N SER A 585 -8.11 -23.05 35.09
CA SER A 585 -7.01 -24.00 34.98
C SER A 585 -6.72 -24.37 33.55
N ALA A 586 -5.44 -24.38 33.19
CA ALA A 586 -4.99 -24.77 31.85
C ALA A 586 -5.40 -26.22 31.51
N SER A 587 -5.43 -27.11 32.49
CA SER A 587 -5.83 -28.51 32.29
C SER A 587 -7.31 -28.67 31.93
N LEU A 588 -8.19 -27.79 32.43
CA LEU A 588 -9.62 -27.81 32.09
C LEU A 588 -9.87 -27.32 30.65
N THR A 589 -8.99 -26.46 30.14
CA THR A 589 -9.10 -25.91 28.78
C THR A 589 -8.51 -26.84 27.72
N SER A 590 -7.49 -27.62 28.06
CA SER A 590 -6.87 -28.59 27.16
C SER A 590 -7.77 -29.81 26.83
N GLN A 591 -8.64 -30.20 27.77
CA GLN A 591 -9.55 -31.33 27.53
C GLN A 591 -10.69 -31.04 26.56
N ASN A 592 -11.03 -29.76 26.31
CA ASN A 592 -12.07 -29.38 25.35
C ASN A 592 -11.54 -29.03 23.94
N LEU A 593 -10.22 -28.90 23.77
CA LEU A 593 -9.59 -28.72 22.45
C LEU A 593 -9.39 -30.05 21.70
N VAL A 594 -9.55 -31.19 22.38
CA VAL A 594 -9.62 -32.54 21.78
C VAL A 594 -11.08 -32.93 21.53
N GLN A 595 -11.94 -32.05 21.09
CA GLN A 595 -13.04 -32.48 20.25
C GLN A 595 -12.47 -32.63 18.85
N ASN A 596 -12.14 -33.87 18.50
CA ASN A 596 -11.73 -34.33 17.17
C ASN A 596 -12.57 -33.62 16.09
N LYS A 597 -12.14 -32.44 15.66
CA LYS A 597 -12.81 -31.78 14.56
C LYS A 597 -12.26 -32.38 13.27
N ILE A 598 -12.94 -33.45 12.85
CA ILE A 598 -12.62 -34.14 11.60
C ILE A 598 -12.63 -33.10 10.48
N VAL A 599 -11.48 -32.88 9.86
CA VAL A 599 -11.30 -31.99 8.71
C VAL A 599 -11.17 -32.80 7.43
N VAL A 600 -11.70 -32.24 6.35
CA VAL A 600 -11.73 -32.90 5.04
C VAL A 600 -11.35 -31.84 4.01
N TYR A 601 -10.15 -31.93 3.43
CA TYR A 601 -9.61 -30.94 2.50
C TYR A 601 -8.74 -31.60 1.41
N PRO A 602 -8.45 -30.89 0.30
CA PRO A 602 -9.00 -29.62 -0.13
C PRO A 602 -10.50 -29.76 -0.53
N ASN A 603 -11.26 -28.66 -0.42
CA ASN A 603 -12.63 -28.62 -0.90
C ASN A 603 -12.91 -27.25 -1.58
N PRO A 604 -12.92 -27.16 -2.92
CA PRO A 604 -13.01 -28.26 -3.88
C PRO A 604 -11.75 -29.14 -4.00
N ALA A 605 -11.98 -30.44 -4.21
CA ALA A 605 -10.95 -31.45 -4.32
C ALA A 605 -10.57 -31.71 -5.80
N GLU A 606 -9.25 -31.82 -6.07
CA GLU A 606 -8.73 -32.17 -7.38
C GLU A 606 -7.90 -33.48 -7.28
N GLY A 607 -8.54 -34.58 -7.66
CA GLY A 607 -7.91 -35.89 -7.70
C GLY A 607 -7.63 -36.56 -6.34
N TYR A 608 -7.58 -35.83 -5.24
CA TYR A 608 -7.38 -36.39 -3.89
C TYR A 608 -8.13 -35.61 -2.81
N LEU A 609 -8.24 -36.23 -1.63
CA LEU A 609 -8.85 -35.67 -0.43
C LEU A 609 -8.04 -36.10 0.78
N ILE A 610 -7.80 -35.21 1.72
CA ILE A 610 -7.20 -35.54 3.01
C ILE A 610 -8.30 -35.53 4.06
N ILE A 611 -8.30 -36.54 4.92
CA ILE A 611 -9.14 -36.63 6.11
C ILE A 611 -8.21 -36.71 7.31
N ALA A 612 -8.27 -35.70 8.19
CA ALA A 612 -7.39 -35.56 9.33
C ALA A 612 -8.15 -35.14 10.59
N GLY A 613 -7.44 -34.99 11.71
CA GLY A 613 -8.01 -34.61 13.00
C GLY A 613 -8.74 -35.74 13.72
N LEU A 614 -8.30 -36.98 13.50
CA LEU A 614 -8.81 -38.20 14.12
C LEU A 614 -7.72 -38.85 15.00
N GLU A 615 -8.15 -39.53 16.03
CA GLU A 615 -7.26 -40.41 16.80
C GLU A 615 -7.77 -41.86 16.71
N GLY A 616 -6.86 -42.79 16.36
CA GLY A 616 -7.14 -44.21 16.21
C GLY A 616 -7.84 -44.56 14.89
N ASN A 617 -8.50 -45.72 14.89
CA ASN A 617 -9.09 -46.29 13.69
C ASN A 617 -10.38 -45.58 13.28
N ALA A 618 -10.48 -45.24 12.01
CA ALA A 618 -11.63 -44.58 11.41
C ALA A 618 -12.03 -45.21 10.08
N ILE A 619 -13.29 -45.00 9.69
CA ILE A 619 -13.86 -45.46 8.41
C ILE A 619 -14.39 -44.23 7.66
N ALA A 620 -13.92 -44.00 6.44
CA ALA A 620 -14.50 -43.03 5.52
C ALA A 620 -15.29 -43.71 4.41
N LYS A 621 -16.50 -43.14 4.10
CA LYS A 621 -17.35 -43.57 2.99
C LYS A 621 -17.75 -42.36 2.18
N ILE A 622 -17.54 -42.42 0.86
CA ILE A 622 -17.93 -41.36 -0.06
C ILE A 622 -19.20 -41.79 -0.81
N TYR A 623 -20.19 -40.92 -0.80
CA TYR A 623 -21.49 -41.14 -1.44
C TYR A 623 -21.78 -40.04 -2.48
N THR A 624 -22.52 -40.43 -3.53
CA THR A 624 -23.24 -39.46 -4.37
C THR A 624 -24.37 -38.80 -3.55
N LEU A 625 -24.90 -37.67 -4.03
CA LEU A 625 -26.08 -37.05 -3.40
C LEU A 625 -27.34 -37.94 -3.40
N THR A 626 -27.37 -38.94 -4.28
CA THR A 626 -28.44 -39.95 -4.34
C THR A 626 -28.23 -41.13 -3.41
N GLY A 627 -27.15 -41.13 -2.58
CA GLY A 627 -26.86 -42.14 -1.59
C GLY A 627 -26.10 -43.37 -2.11
N GLN A 628 -25.64 -43.37 -3.37
CA GLN A 628 -24.81 -44.46 -3.91
C GLN A 628 -23.37 -44.37 -3.32
N LEU A 629 -22.92 -45.46 -2.69
CA LEU A 629 -21.57 -45.58 -2.18
C LEU A 629 -20.57 -45.64 -3.37
N ILE A 630 -19.58 -44.71 -3.36
CA ILE A 630 -18.54 -44.63 -4.38
C ILE A 630 -17.22 -45.24 -3.86
N GLN A 631 -16.89 -44.95 -2.60
CA GLN A 631 -15.62 -45.40 -2.02
C GLN A 631 -15.79 -45.71 -0.54
N TYR A 632 -15.07 -46.73 -0.05
CA TYR A 632 -14.96 -47.14 1.35
C TYR A 632 -13.50 -47.34 1.70
N ILE A 633 -13.06 -46.81 2.84
CA ILE A 633 -11.69 -46.97 3.28
C ILE A 633 -11.65 -46.99 4.82
N GLU A 634 -10.77 -47.84 5.37
CA GLU A 634 -10.40 -47.86 6.78
C GLU A 634 -8.99 -47.31 6.92
N PHE A 635 -8.78 -46.47 7.91
CA PHE A 635 -7.49 -45.80 8.13
C PHE A 635 -7.29 -45.50 9.62
N GLU A 636 -6.08 -45.08 9.98
CA GLU A 636 -5.71 -44.68 11.33
C GLU A 636 -5.21 -43.23 11.32
N ASN A 637 -5.74 -42.41 12.20
CA ASN A 637 -5.42 -41.00 12.42
C ASN A 637 -5.69 -40.07 11.22
N GLU A 638 -5.02 -40.26 10.12
CA GLU A 638 -5.11 -39.41 8.92
C GLU A 638 -4.96 -40.23 7.64
N ILE A 639 -5.57 -39.77 6.55
CA ILE A 639 -5.40 -40.38 5.22
C ILE A 639 -5.44 -39.35 4.10
N LYS A 640 -4.52 -39.50 3.16
CA LYS A 640 -4.63 -38.90 1.81
C LYS A 640 -5.28 -39.93 0.88
N LEU A 641 -6.47 -39.62 0.43
CA LEU A 641 -7.36 -40.50 -0.32
C LEU A 641 -7.46 -40.05 -1.78
N ASN A 642 -7.05 -40.86 -2.73
CA ASN A 642 -7.27 -40.56 -4.15
C ASN A 642 -8.77 -40.71 -4.49
N LEU A 643 -9.32 -39.72 -5.16
CA LEU A 643 -10.71 -39.67 -5.57
C LEU A 643 -10.89 -40.27 -6.97
N ASN A 644 -11.60 -41.39 -7.06
CA ASN A 644 -11.92 -42.04 -8.33
C ASN A 644 -13.39 -41.75 -8.74
N CYS A 645 -13.76 -40.45 -8.73
CA CYS A 645 -15.10 -40.02 -9.08
C CYS A 645 -15.07 -38.82 -10.05
N LYS A 646 -16.16 -38.62 -10.78
CA LYS A 646 -16.31 -37.50 -11.73
C LYS A 646 -16.46 -36.16 -10.99
N ALA A 647 -16.18 -35.05 -11.67
CA ALA A 647 -16.51 -33.74 -11.16
C ALA A 647 -17.98 -33.64 -10.69
N GLY A 648 -18.22 -33.15 -9.49
CA GLY A 648 -19.53 -33.08 -8.90
C GLY A 648 -19.52 -32.94 -7.38
N MET A 649 -20.70 -32.97 -6.77
CA MET A 649 -20.87 -32.87 -5.33
C MET A 649 -21.08 -34.27 -4.72
N TYR A 650 -20.37 -34.50 -3.58
CA TYR A 650 -20.38 -35.77 -2.86
C TYR A 650 -20.52 -35.56 -1.36
N LEU A 651 -20.96 -36.60 -0.64
CA LEU A 651 -21.01 -36.66 0.82
C LEU A 651 -19.94 -37.63 1.32
N VAL A 652 -19.11 -37.19 2.24
CA VAL A 652 -18.11 -38.03 2.93
C VAL A 652 -18.61 -38.26 4.35
N THR A 653 -18.91 -39.49 4.71
CA THR A 653 -19.22 -39.90 6.10
C THR A 653 -17.96 -40.49 6.71
N ILE A 654 -17.59 -40.02 7.88
CA ILE A 654 -16.40 -40.46 8.61
C ILE A 654 -16.88 -40.98 9.96
N THR A 655 -16.58 -42.24 10.27
CA THR A 655 -16.93 -42.89 11.54
C THR A 655 -15.64 -43.21 12.30
N ASN A 656 -15.54 -42.69 13.53
CA ASN A 656 -14.50 -43.01 14.48
C ASN A 656 -15.12 -43.47 15.80
N GLY A 657 -14.94 -44.71 16.15
CA GLY A 657 -15.64 -45.32 17.29
C GLY A 657 -17.14 -45.26 17.14
N SER A 658 -17.83 -44.61 18.08
CA SER A 658 -19.28 -44.42 18.06
C SER A 658 -19.74 -43.13 17.38
N GLN A 659 -18.83 -42.26 16.96
CA GLN A 659 -19.17 -40.98 16.34
C GLN A 659 -19.14 -41.08 14.81
N THR A 660 -20.10 -40.46 14.16
CA THR A 660 -20.14 -40.34 12.70
C THR A 660 -20.35 -38.87 12.32
N THR A 661 -19.48 -38.36 11.48
CA THR A 661 -19.56 -37.01 10.93
C THR A 661 -19.78 -37.10 9.42
N THR A 662 -20.59 -36.23 8.85
CA THR A 662 -20.79 -36.13 7.38
C THR A 662 -20.33 -34.75 6.89
N LYS A 663 -19.50 -34.75 5.87
CA LYS A 663 -18.99 -33.53 5.20
C LYS A 663 -19.42 -33.54 3.73
N LYS A 664 -19.72 -32.36 3.21
CA LYS A 664 -19.97 -32.14 1.79
C LYS A 664 -18.65 -31.75 1.10
N ILE A 665 -18.33 -32.42 0.01
CA ILE A 665 -17.18 -32.10 -0.83
C ILE A 665 -17.61 -31.80 -2.26
N ILE A 666 -16.85 -30.94 -2.92
CA ILE A 666 -16.96 -30.66 -4.36
C ILE A 666 -15.70 -31.24 -5.00
N VAL A 667 -15.87 -32.04 -6.04
CA VAL A 667 -14.77 -32.56 -6.86
C VAL A 667 -14.76 -31.84 -8.20
N LYS A 668 -13.62 -31.27 -8.59
CA LYS A 668 -13.40 -30.60 -9.87
C LYS A 668 -13.01 -31.56 -10.98
#